data_083bdf3077065dea2f490f1301d2b234
#
_entry.id   083bdf3077065dea2f490f1301d2b234
#
_cell.length_a   1.000
_cell.length_b   1.000
_cell.length_c   1.000
_cell.angle_alpha   90.00
_cell.angle_beta   90.00
_cell.angle_gamma   90.00
#
_symmetry.space_group_name_H-M   'P 1'
#
loop_
_entity.id
_entity.type
_entity.pdbx_description
1 polymer ?
#
loop_
_entity_poly.entity_id
_entity_poly.type
_entity_poly.pdbx_seq_one_letter_code
_entity_poly.pdbx_strand_id
1 'polypeptide(L)'
;MIAPFLAQPPQGTRIIRTLGFDAPRALLLGCGFQPMRLVAPIMEQTPRADAIMGTTAMSQRGRALLETLLDEALAETPILITAADSEQAQLYAALRELARQGEPTPKHIHFLDLLHMDRASSQAYSARRLAQLQNWLIALGGHAPRNLPEIETLLARQTALLDALAPHRAAGRLSGSDALTIIASAAILPPAQHIAALETLLAKLPEAPILPGKRVLVCGTAHESDAIYRAIEAQGHLIVGEDHPWGARFPHGPIPPLVEDSTAPAARLAALAQATKPEAILHIAIGGDEAAPWDIAALRKAVPNIPFTTIRCPAHGGEKLTAALHNQPAQPKPQTVPKPARAAPAPPPRSRKSLTSVASFNAYQRDWFAGIRQQVAEGSPFAMVNANAPQEILRALDIPFVVNQWWASIVAAKQQSRRYQGLLRDHHYPSDVEAYSAQGLAAHFDEDADNAPWGGLPHPDFLHAVASSEPTAKIFANWGRETGAQPFVYEKTSDPRSDLYSDWWRRLPDQWDTALEEERLDLMTEELRAVIASLEQATGRSFEPEKFRGVMDLVNEQEGYYRATRDLVARTVPAPIGVVDSMPATMVPQWHRGTVWARDAARAFYEEVKARVDAGLAACAHEKIRLLWLGRGLWSDMGFYQKWEESHGAVFVWSMYLALAADGYIRDLSGGRDPLRALASRCITMGDELRMPTWAGPWYVHEADTHAVDGVVALSDADPFVVRALQAAGYPVLQLTTDNFNREGEDAAATDAAITAFIEGPAAERSAQRLASV
;
A
#
# COMPACT_ATOMS: atom_id res chain seq x y z
N MET A 1 33.10 5.97 24.57
CA MET A 1 32.84 7.11 23.70
C MET A 1 31.37 7.43 23.53
N ILE A 2 30.48 6.44 23.52
CA ILE A 2 29.03 6.60 23.25
C ILE A 2 28.17 7.00 24.48
N ALA A 3 28.67 6.86 25.72
CA ALA A 3 27.87 7.13 26.92
C ALA A 3 27.10 8.48 26.94
N PRO A 4 27.63 9.62 26.45
CA PRO A 4 26.90 10.86 26.39
C PRO A 4 25.66 10.82 25.46
N PHE A 5 25.66 9.95 24.46
CA PHE A 5 24.60 9.79 23.48
C PHE A 5 23.46 8.87 23.99
N LEU A 6 23.67 8.18 25.09
CA LEU A 6 22.66 7.36 25.78
C LEU A 6 21.95 8.10 26.93
N ALA A 7 22.30 9.39 27.12
CA ALA A 7 21.69 10.23 28.15
C ALA A 7 20.18 10.49 27.86
N GLN A 8 19.46 10.85 28.91
CA GLN A 8 18.07 11.29 28.80
C GLN A 8 17.98 12.82 28.83
N PRO A 9 16.92 13.41 28.28
CA PRO A 9 16.68 14.84 28.44
C PRO A 9 16.59 15.25 29.92
N PRO A 10 16.93 16.49 30.28
CA PRO A 10 16.84 16.99 31.67
C PRO A 10 15.43 16.84 32.26
N GLN A 11 15.34 16.60 33.58
CA GLN A 11 14.06 16.56 34.27
C GLN A 11 13.29 17.89 34.09
N GLY A 12 11.96 17.80 33.93
CA GLY A 12 11.10 18.97 33.69
C GLY A 12 11.02 19.42 32.23
N THR A 13 11.76 18.76 31.33
CA THR A 13 11.63 19.00 29.89
C THR A 13 10.23 18.55 29.41
N ARG A 14 9.51 19.42 28.71
CA ARG A 14 8.21 19.07 28.12
C ARG A 14 8.47 18.21 26.87
N ILE A 15 8.16 16.92 26.98
CA ILE A 15 8.44 15.93 25.94
C ILE A 15 7.20 15.74 25.05
N ILE A 16 7.43 15.60 23.75
CA ILE A 16 6.50 15.01 22.78
C ILE A 16 7.14 13.77 22.18
N ARG A 17 6.44 12.65 22.22
CA ARG A 17 6.89 11.43 21.53
C ARG A 17 6.64 11.57 20.05
N THR A 18 7.61 11.17 19.21
CA THR A 18 7.50 11.25 17.76
C THR A 18 7.68 9.86 17.13
N LEU A 19 6.80 9.52 16.19
CA LEU A 19 6.91 8.39 15.29
C LEU A 19 7.02 8.94 13.87
N GLY A 20 8.03 8.50 13.14
CA GLY A 20 8.37 8.97 11.81
C GLY A 20 9.59 9.88 11.78
N PHE A 21 10.27 9.84 10.65
CA PHE A 21 11.54 10.55 10.45
C PHE A 21 11.36 11.97 9.89
N ASP A 22 10.13 12.38 9.56
CA ASP A 22 9.77 13.69 9.02
C ASP A 22 9.07 14.60 10.05
N ALA A 23 9.16 14.27 11.34
CA ALA A 23 8.67 15.13 12.40
C ALA A 23 9.34 16.52 12.33
N PRO A 24 8.57 17.64 12.33
CA PRO A 24 9.11 18.99 12.11
C PRO A 24 9.80 19.53 13.38
N ARG A 25 11.03 19.09 13.62
CA ARG A 25 11.80 19.32 14.85
C ARG A 25 11.92 20.80 15.22
N ALA A 26 12.14 21.68 14.24
CA ALA A 26 12.24 23.12 14.48
C ALA A 26 10.92 23.69 15.04
N LEU A 27 9.79 23.30 14.46
CA LEU A 27 8.47 23.74 14.93
C LEU A 27 8.18 23.21 16.35
N LEU A 28 8.46 21.93 16.63
CA LEU A 28 8.24 21.33 17.95
C LEU A 28 9.06 22.06 19.03
N LEU A 29 10.35 22.27 18.79
CA LEU A 29 11.24 23.02 19.68
C LEU A 29 10.80 24.48 19.83
N GLY A 30 10.41 25.11 18.72
CA GLY A 30 9.90 26.49 18.70
C GLY A 30 8.62 26.67 19.50
N CYS A 31 7.78 25.64 19.60
CA CYS A 31 6.57 25.62 20.42
C CYS A 31 6.82 25.20 21.90
N GLY A 32 8.07 24.90 22.27
CA GLY A 32 8.48 24.57 23.63
C GLY A 32 8.38 23.08 23.97
N PHE A 33 8.38 22.21 22.98
CA PHE A 33 8.43 20.75 23.16
C PHE A 33 9.75 20.16 22.70
N GLN A 34 10.32 19.28 23.51
CA GLN A 34 11.47 18.46 23.10
C GLN A 34 10.92 17.23 22.36
N PRO A 35 11.17 17.08 21.05
CA PRO A 35 10.86 15.86 20.35
C PRO A 35 11.72 14.72 20.87
N MET A 36 11.09 13.59 21.14
CA MET A 36 11.76 12.38 21.59
C MET A 36 11.22 11.19 20.83
N ARG A 37 12.01 10.69 19.92
CA ARG A 37 11.65 9.55 19.09
C ARG A 37 11.21 8.36 19.95
N LEU A 38 10.09 7.76 19.58
CA LEU A 38 9.65 6.46 20.08
C LEU A 38 10.21 5.38 19.14
N VAL A 39 10.99 4.47 19.70
CA VAL A 39 11.63 3.36 18.98
C VAL A 39 10.88 2.08 19.32
N ALA A 40 10.59 1.24 18.33
CA ALA A 40 10.05 -0.08 18.59
C ALA A 40 11.01 -0.92 19.43
N PRO A 41 10.62 -1.38 20.63
CA PRO A 41 11.44 -2.32 21.36
C PRO A 41 11.51 -3.66 20.60
N ILE A 42 12.61 -4.39 20.76
CA ILE A 42 12.70 -5.76 20.26
C ILE A 42 11.87 -6.63 21.18
N MET A 43 10.71 -7.06 20.72
CA MET A 43 9.80 -7.95 21.44
C MET A 43 9.64 -9.26 20.69
N GLU A 44 9.76 -10.38 21.40
CA GLU A 44 9.42 -11.70 20.84
C GLU A 44 7.93 -11.94 20.78
N GLN A 45 7.16 -11.35 21.69
CA GLN A 45 5.72 -11.48 21.80
C GLN A 45 5.06 -10.11 21.99
N THR A 46 3.94 -9.90 21.31
CA THR A 46 3.15 -8.67 21.34
C THR A 46 1.66 -9.02 21.55
N PRO A 47 1.30 -9.55 22.74
CA PRO A 47 0.03 -10.26 22.93
C PRO A 47 -1.21 -9.37 22.71
N ARG A 48 -1.19 -8.08 23.09
CA ARG A 48 -2.30 -7.15 22.83
C ARG A 48 -2.38 -6.78 21.36
N ALA A 49 -1.23 -6.42 20.78
CA ALA A 49 -1.15 -6.09 19.36
C ALA A 49 -1.50 -7.29 18.48
N ASP A 50 -1.05 -8.51 18.83
CA ASP A 50 -1.38 -9.74 18.09
C ASP A 50 -2.87 -10.08 18.19
N ALA A 51 -3.50 -9.85 19.34
CA ALA A 51 -4.95 -10.02 19.51
C ALA A 51 -5.77 -9.02 18.67
N ILE A 52 -5.24 -7.83 18.40
CA ILE A 52 -5.87 -6.77 17.62
C ILE A 52 -5.64 -6.96 16.13
N MET A 53 -4.38 -7.10 15.73
CA MET A 53 -3.92 -7.05 14.33
C MET A 53 -3.64 -8.43 13.73
N GLY A 54 -3.66 -9.50 14.51
CA GLY A 54 -3.10 -10.77 14.10
C GLY A 54 -1.58 -10.69 13.91
N THR A 55 -0.97 -11.78 13.45
CA THR A 55 0.50 -11.86 13.30
C THR A 55 1.01 -11.51 11.90
N THR A 56 0.13 -11.30 10.92
CA THR A 56 0.48 -11.14 9.50
C THR A 56 0.15 -9.78 8.91
N ALA A 57 -0.86 -9.07 9.42
CA ALA A 57 -1.36 -7.83 8.83
C ALA A 57 -0.48 -6.60 9.14
N MET A 58 0.38 -6.70 10.13
CA MET A 58 1.35 -5.67 10.51
C MET A 58 2.70 -6.31 10.76
N SER A 59 3.78 -5.61 10.48
CA SER A 59 5.13 -6.12 10.75
C SER A 59 5.35 -6.36 12.24
N GLN A 60 6.36 -7.14 12.60
CA GLN A 60 6.76 -7.32 14.01
C GLN A 60 7.12 -5.97 14.66
N ARG A 61 7.74 -5.05 13.90
CA ARG A 61 8.03 -3.68 14.35
C ARG A 61 6.75 -2.92 14.67
N GLY A 62 5.79 -2.91 13.76
CA GLY A 62 4.51 -2.23 13.95
C GLY A 62 3.72 -2.79 15.13
N ARG A 63 3.68 -4.12 15.30
CA ARG A 63 3.04 -4.74 16.47
C ARG A 63 3.74 -4.37 17.78
N ALA A 64 5.09 -4.32 17.80
CA ALA A 64 5.83 -3.87 18.97
C ALA A 64 5.58 -2.40 19.31
N LEU A 65 5.44 -1.54 18.29
CA LEU A 65 5.01 -0.14 18.47
C LEU A 65 3.59 -0.04 19.02
N LEU A 66 2.64 -0.80 18.44
CA LEU A 66 1.27 -0.82 18.93
C LEU A 66 1.20 -1.31 20.38
N GLU A 67 1.90 -2.41 20.71
CA GLU A 67 2.00 -2.93 22.07
C GLU A 67 2.50 -1.87 23.06
N THR A 68 3.53 -1.09 22.64
CA THR A 68 4.12 -0.01 23.44
C THR A 68 3.15 1.18 23.58
N LEU A 69 2.43 1.55 22.50
CA LEU A 69 1.48 2.67 22.51
C LEU A 69 0.24 2.39 23.37
N LEU A 70 -0.08 1.12 23.58
CA LEU A 70 -1.17 0.69 24.46
C LEU A 70 -0.73 0.61 25.94
N ASP A 71 0.51 0.97 26.28
CA ASP A 71 0.98 1.02 27.67
C ASP A 71 0.40 2.23 28.41
N GLU A 72 -0.11 2.00 29.62
CA GLU A 72 -0.68 3.05 30.48
C GLU A 72 0.31 4.18 30.77
N ALA A 73 1.62 3.90 30.77
CA ALA A 73 2.66 4.90 30.95
C ALA A 73 2.68 5.98 29.86
N LEU A 74 2.11 5.70 28.67
CA LEU A 74 1.99 6.65 27.58
C LEU A 74 0.60 7.31 27.49
N ALA A 75 -0.36 6.96 28.34
CA ALA A 75 -1.75 7.41 28.25
C ALA A 75 -1.89 8.94 28.21
N GLU A 76 -1.11 9.68 28.98
CA GLU A 76 -1.14 11.15 29.06
C GLU A 76 -0.02 11.83 28.26
N THR A 77 0.87 11.05 27.61
CA THR A 77 2.01 11.60 26.88
C THR A 77 1.57 12.06 25.48
N PRO A 78 1.87 13.30 25.07
CA PRO A 78 1.60 13.73 23.72
C PRO A 78 2.41 12.92 22.70
N ILE A 79 1.74 12.43 21.65
CA ILE A 79 2.32 11.60 20.60
C ILE A 79 2.02 12.24 19.24
N LEU A 80 3.07 12.50 18.46
CA LEU A 80 3.00 12.91 17.08
C LEU A 80 3.35 11.71 16.20
N ILE A 81 2.41 11.26 15.40
CA ILE A 81 2.61 10.22 14.39
C ILE A 81 2.63 10.91 13.02
N THR A 82 3.67 10.67 12.23
CA THR A 82 3.73 11.20 10.86
C THR A 82 3.45 10.12 9.84
N ALA A 83 3.02 10.50 8.63
CA ALA A 83 2.79 9.59 7.51
C ALA A 83 4.07 9.25 6.72
N ALA A 84 5.23 9.24 7.40
CA ALA A 84 6.52 9.01 6.76
C ALA A 84 6.66 7.62 6.14
N ASP A 85 5.91 6.63 6.64
CA ASP A 85 5.74 5.31 6.03
C ASP A 85 4.29 4.81 6.21
N SER A 86 3.91 3.80 5.44
CA SER A 86 2.55 3.23 5.44
C SER A 86 2.21 2.56 6.78
N GLU A 87 3.17 2.00 7.49
CA GLU A 87 2.95 1.36 8.78
C GLU A 87 2.54 2.35 9.87
N GLN A 88 3.08 3.57 9.85
CA GLN A 88 2.71 4.63 10.79
C GLN A 88 1.28 5.13 10.54
N ALA A 89 0.88 5.26 9.28
CA ALA A 89 -0.50 5.57 8.94
C ALA A 89 -1.47 4.46 9.41
N GLN A 90 -1.07 3.20 9.26
CA GLN A 90 -1.82 2.05 9.75
C GLN A 90 -1.92 2.04 11.30
N LEU A 91 -0.83 2.36 12.01
CA LEU A 91 -0.83 2.49 13.47
C LEU A 91 -1.80 3.57 13.93
N TYR A 92 -1.79 4.75 13.29
CA TYR A 92 -2.75 5.80 13.61
C TYR A 92 -4.19 5.36 13.39
N ALA A 93 -4.48 4.75 12.25
CA ALA A 93 -5.81 4.24 11.93
C ALA A 93 -6.28 3.19 12.95
N ALA A 94 -5.38 2.30 13.40
CA ALA A 94 -5.66 1.31 14.44
C ALA A 94 -5.97 1.97 15.79
N LEU A 95 -5.15 2.92 16.24
CA LEU A 95 -5.36 3.62 17.50
C LEU A 95 -6.66 4.41 17.51
N ARG A 96 -7.00 5.09 16.40
CA ARG A 96 -8.27 5.81 16.25
C ARG A 96 -9.46 4.87 16.35
N GLU A 97 -9.40 3.70 15.71
CA GLU A 97 -10.47 2.73 15.74
C GLU A 97 -10.63 2.10 17.13
N LEU A 98 -9.53 1.79 17.82
CA LEU A 98 -9.54 1.31 19.19
C LEU A 98 -10.17 2.33 20.14
N ALA A 99 -9.81 3.61 20.02
CA ALA A 99 -10.42 4.69 20.79
C ALA A 99 -11.94 4.80 20.53
N ARG A 100 -12.37 4.65 19.25
CA ARG A 100 -13.79 4.65 18.88
C ARG A 100 -14.55 3.46 19.51
N GLN A 101 -13.86 2.31 19.66
CA GLN A 101 -14.41 1.11 20.34
C GLN A 101 -14.39 1.21 21.87
N GLY A 102 -13.82 2.28 22.44
CA GLY A 102 -13.69 2.48 23.88
C GLY A 102 -12.51 1.75 24.52
N GLU A 103 -11.59 1.24 23.72
CA GLU A 103 -10.37 0.61 24.22
C GLU A 103 -9.38 1.67 24.74
N PRO A 104 -8.55 1.34 25.74
CA PRO A 104 -7.53 2.25 26.26
C PRO A 104 -6.50 2.60 25.18
N THR A 105 -6.36 3.88 24.87
CA THR A 105 -5.38 4.43 23.92
C THR A 105 -4.80 5.74 24.48
N PRO A 106 -3.63 6.20 23.98
CA PRO A 106 -3.12 7.51 24.36
C PRO A 106 -4.12 8.62 24.05
N LYS A 107 -4.31 9.55 24.98
CA LYS A 107 -5.31 10.62 24.89
C LYS A 107 -4.94 11.73 23.91
N HIS A 108 -3.65 11.97 23.74
CA HIS A 108 -3.12 13.10 22.99
C HIS A 108 -2.32 12.61 21.78
N ILE A 109 -3.01 12.22 20.72
CA ILE A 109 -2.39 11.81 19.44
C ILE A 109 -2.68 12.88 18.39
N HIS A 110 -1.66 13.28 17.66
CA HIS A 110 -1.79 14.07 16.43
C HIS A 110 -1.20 13.29 15.26
N PHE A 111 -1.95 13.20 14.18
CA PHE A 111 -1.47 12.60 12.94
C PHE A 111 -1.11 13.69 11.94
N LEU A 112 0.10 13.62 11.42
CA LEU A 112 0.66 14.62 10.50
C LEU A 112 1.05 13.94 9.18
N ASP A 113 0.27 14.15 8.14
CA ASP A 113 0.52 13.66 6.79
C ASP A 113 1.16 14.74 5.93
N LEU A 114 2.47 14.96 6.09
CA LEU A 114 3.23 15.84 5.23
C LEU A 114 3.40 15.21 3.84
N LEU A 115 3.25 16.04 2.82
CA LEU A 115 3.49 15.68 1.43
C LEU A 115 4.84 16.26 1.00
N HIS A 116 5.61 15.47 0.26
CA HIS A 116 7.01 15.79 -0.02
C HIS A 116 7.33 15.89 -1.51
N MET A 117 6.35 15.69 -2.41
CA MET A 117 6.58 15.93 -3.84
C MET A 117 6.78 17.42 -4.10
N ASP A 118 7.68 17.74 -5.02
CA ASP A 118 8.00 19.13 -5.39
C ASP A 118 6.88 19.71 -6.29
N ARG A 119 5.71 19.92 -5.67
CA ARG A 119 4.52 20.51 -6.28
C ARG A 119 3.97 21.61 -5.39
N ALA A 120 3.48 22.68 -6.00
CA ALA A 120 2.86 23.79 -5.25
C ALA A 120 1.64 23.32 -4.43
N SER A 121 0.85 22.37 -4.94
CA SER A 121 -0.28 21.74 -4.25
C SER A 121 0.16 21.00 -2.98
N SER A 122 1.21 20.19 -3.07
CA SER A 122 1.78 19.45 -1.93
C SER A 122 2.33 20.37 -0.85
N GLN A 123 3.02 21.44 -1.27
CA GLN A 123 3.56 22.45 -0.35
C GLN A 123 2.44 23.21 0.37
N ALA A 124 1.39 23.62 -0.36
CA ALA A 124 0.23 24.31 0.23
C ALA A 124 -0.53 23.43 1.23
N TYR A 125 -0.73 22.15 0.90
CA TYR A 125 -1.33 21.17 1.80
C TYR A 125 -0.49 20.99 3.07
N SER A 126 0.80 20.73 2.93
CA SER A 126 1.71 20.53 4.05
C SER A 126 1.79 21.75 4.97
N ALA A 127 1.73 22.97 4.41
CA ALA A 127 1.69 24.20 5.20
C ALA A 127 0.43 24.28 6.09
N ARG A 128 -0.75 23.87 5.58
CA ARG A 128 -1.99 23.80 6.36
C ARG A 128 -1.88 22.76 7.48
N ARG A 129 -1.31 21.57 7.20
CA ARG A 129 -1.08 20.51 8.20
C ARG A 129 -0.13 20.96 9.33
N LEU A 130 0.94 21.71 8.99
CA LEU A 130 1.84 22.30 9.98
C LEU A 130 1.14 23.35 10.85
N ALA A 131 0.25 24.16 10.29
CA ALA A 131 -0.55 25.12 11.05
C ALA A 131 -1.52 24.40 12.01
N GLN A 132 -2.15 23.30 11.61
CA GLN A 132 -2.99 22.46 12.48
C GLN A 132 -2.16 21.84 13.62
N LEU A 133 -0.97 21.30 13.33
CA LEU A 133 -0.05 20.82 14.35
C LEU A 133 0.31 21.93 15.36
N GLN A 134 0.65 23.12 14.88
CA GLN A 134 0.97 24.27 15.75
C GLN A 134 -0.19 24.57 16.71
N ASN A 135 -1.43 24.62 16.22
CA ASN A 135 -2.60 24.88 17.04
C ASN A 135 -2.79 23.79 18.11
N TRP A 136 -2.59 22.53 17.73
CA TRP A 136 -2.66 21.41 18.67
C TRP A 136 -1.58 21.49 19.76
N LEU A 137 -0.34 21.86 19.41
CA LEU A 137 0.73 22.05 20.39
C LEU A 137 0.44 23.19 21.37
N ILE A 138 -0.16 24.28 20.89
CA ILE A 138 -0.60 25.39 21.76
C ILE A 138 -1.70 24.91 22.71
N ALA A 139 -2.66 24.14 22.23
CA ALA A 139 -3.74 23.57 23.07
C ALA A 139 -3.19 22.63 24.17
N LEU A 140 -2.07 21.96 23.93
CA LEU A 140 -1.35 21.16 24.93
C LEU A 140 -0.50 21.98 25.92
N GLY A 141 -0.65 23.30 25.91
CA GLY A 141 0.07 24.22 26.82
C GLY A 141 1.45 24.64 26.28
N GLY A 142 1.73 24.45 25.02
CA GLY A 142 2.85 25.08 24.30
C GLY A 142 2.57 26.55 24.03
N HIS A 143 3.38 27.16 23.19
CA HIS A 143 3.24 28.55 22.77
C HIS A 143 3.41 28.67 21.25
N ALA A 144 3.05 29.81 20.67
CA ALA A 144 3.37 30.10 19.29
C ALA A 144 4.89 29.97 19.05
N PRO A 145 5.32 29.52 17.86
CA PRO A 145 6.75 29.28 17.59
C PRO A 145 7.60 30.50 17.89
N ARG A 146 8.71 30.28 18.59
CA ARG A 146 9.70 31.33 18.95
C ARG A 146 11.08 30.89 18.54
N ASN A 147 11.93 31.87 18.22
CA ASN A 147 13.35 31.65 17.93
C ASN A 147 13.62 30.60 16.83
N LEU A 148 12.74 30.51 15.83
CA LEU A 148 12.89 29.53 14.75
C LEU A 148 14.24 29.65 14.01
N PRO A 149 14.70 30.86 13.61
CA PRO A 149 16.01 31.02 12.94
C PRO A 149 17.19 30.49 13.76
N GLU A 150 17.19 30.77 15.07
CA GLU A 150 18.21 30.30 16.00
C GLU A 150 18.16 28.77 16.16
N ILE A 151 16.97 28.20 16.25
CA ILE A 151 16.76 26.74 16.33
C ILE A 151 17.21 26.07 15.03
N GLU A 152 16.87 26.60 13.87
CA GLU A 152 17.30 26.09 12.57
C GLU A 152 18.83 26.14 12.42
N THR A 153 19.47 27.25 12.87
CA THR A 153 20.91 27.36 12.90
C THR A 153 21.55 26.30 13.80
N LEU A 154 20.94 26.03 14.97
CA LEU A 154 21.39 24.98 15.89
C LEU A 154 21.27 23.59 15.29
N LEU A 155 20.16 23.30 14.63
CA LEU A 155 19.96 22.03 13.94
C LEU A 155 20.91 21.85 12.75
N ALA A 156 21.15 22.90 11.98
CA ALA A 156 22.14 22.87 10.90
C ALA A 156 23.58 22.60 11.41
N ARG A 157 23.96 23.19 12.56
CA ARG A 157 25.25 22.89 13.21
C ARG A 157 25.31 21.42 13.66
N GLN A 158 24.20 20.88 14.23
CA GLN A 158 24.11 19.47 14.60
C GLN A 158 24.35 18.58 13.38
N THR A 159 23.71 18.87 12.24
CA THR A 159 23.87 18.16 10.97
C THR A 159 25.33 18.18 10.51
N ALA A 160 25.95 19.35 10.46
CA ALA A 160 27.35 19.48 10.03
C ALA A 160 28.33 18.66 10.90
N LEU A 161 28.09 18.58 12.21
CA LEU A 161 28.91 17.76 13.10
C LEU A 161 28.68 16.25 12.90
N LEU A 162 27.45 15.85 12.57
CA LEU A 162 27.16 14.46 12.21
C LEU A 162 27.83 14.08 10.89
N ASP A 163 27.81 14.96 9.90
CA ASP A 163 28.53 14.75 8.63
C ASP A 163 30.03 14.60 8.82
N ALA A 164 30.60 15.33 9.78
CA ALA A 164 32.02 15.20 10.13
C ALA A 164 32.43 13.83 10.67
N LEU A 165 31.49 12.96 11.01
CA LEU A 165 31.77 11.56 11.38
C LEU A 165 32.15 10.70 10.14
N ALA A 166 31.69 11.05 8.94
CA ALA A 166 31.83 10.23 7.73
C ALA A 166 33.29 9.87 7.41
N PRO A 167 34.28 10.80 7.38
CA PRO A 167 35.68 10.46 7.13
C PRO A 167 36.29 9.53 8.21
N HIS A 168 35.87 9.64 9.47
CA HIS A 168 36.33 8.78 10.55
C HIS A 168 35.76 7.37 10.42
N ARG A 169 34.51 7.24 10.02
CA ARG A 169 33.88 5.96 9.69
C ARG A 169 34.55 5.30 8.47
N ALA A 170 34.76 6.08 7.40
CA ALA A 170 35.48 5.61 6.22
C ALA A 170 36.93 5.16 6.55
N ALA A 171 37.57 5.78 7.52
CA ALA A 171 38.90 5.37 8.03
C ALA A 171 38.84 4.17 9.00
N GLY A 172 37.65 3.68 9.36
CA GLY A 172 37.49 2.57 10.31
C GLY A 172 37.71 2.94 11.77
N ARG A 173 37.60 4.20 12.16
CA ARG A 173 37.84 4.69 13.53
C ARG A 173 36.58 4.72 14.41
N LEU A 174 35.43 4.39 13.84
CA LEU A 174 34.14 4.34 14.50
C LEU A 174 33.35 3.14 13.96
N SER A 175 32.81 2.31 14.85
CA SER A 175 31.97 1.17 14.45
C SER A 175 30.63 1.65 13.87
N GLY A 176 29.99 0.83 13.08
CA GLY A 176 28.68 1.16 12.54
C GLY A 176 27.59 1.24 13.62
N SER A 177 27.63 0.32 14.61
CA SER A 177 26.71 0.33 15.74
C SER A 177 26.82 1.59 16.60
N ASP A 178 28.06 2.02 16.90
CA ASP A 178 28.28 3.27 17.63
C ASP A 178 27.82 4.49 16.80
N ALA A 179 28.14 4.52 15.49
CA ALA A 179 27.71 5.58 14.59
C ALA A 179 26.18 5.70 14.52
N LEU A 180 25.49 4.58 14.39
CA LEU A 180 24.02 4.56 14.37
C LEU A 180 23.43 5.08 15.68
N THR A 181 23.99 4.67 16.84
CA THR A 181 23.58 5.18 18.15
C THR A 181 23.77 6.68 18.28
N ILE A 182 24.92 7.21 17.83
CA ILE A 182 25.23 8.65 17.85
C ILE A 182 24.24 9.42 16.96
N ILE A 183 23.99 8.97 15.75
CA ILE A 183 23.05 9.62 14.83
C ILE A 183 21.62 9.57 15.39
N ALA A 184 21.17 8.42 15.84
CA ALA A 184 19.84 8.23 16.38
C ALA A 184 19.54 9.09 17.63
N SER A 185 20.57 9.35 18.45
CA SER A 185 20.43 10.19 19.64
C SER A 185 20.11 11.65 19.33
N ALA A 186 20.36 12.12 18.09
CA ALA A 186 19.91 13.43 17.63
C ALA A 186 18.38 13.59 17.63
N ALA A 187 17.64 12.50 17.54
CA ALA A 187 16.18 12.49 17.62
C ALA A 187 15.64 12.36 19.08
N ILE A 188 16.52 12.31 20.06
CA ILE A 188 16.19 12.10 21.48
C ILE A 188 16.69 13.24 22.35
N LEU A 189 17.97 13.61 22.17
CA LEU A 189 18.64 14.62 23.02
C LEU A 189 18.31 16.05 22.58
N PRO A 190 18.28 17.00 23.53
CA PRO A 190 18.28 18.43 23.18
C PRO A 190 19.46 18.76 22.25
N PRO A 191 19.27 19.54 21.18
CA PRO A 191 20.30 19.79 20.18
C PRO A 191 21.61 20.33 20.77
N ALA A 192 21.57 21.26 21.73
CA ALA A 192 22.76 21.80 22.37
C ALA A 192 23.57 20.74 23.15
N GLN A 193 22.88 19.83 23.83
CA GLN A 193 23.54 18.72 24.56
C GLN A 193 24.18 17.74 23.58
N HIS A 194 23.50 17.42 22.47
CA HIS A 194 24.01 16.52 21.44
C HIS A 194 25.23 17.13 20.72
N ILE A 195 25.19 18.42 20.39
CA ILE A 195 26.31 19.17 19.78
C ILE A 195 27.55 19.11 20.66
N ALA A 196 27.42 19.38 21.97
CA ALA A 196 28.56 19.34 22.89
C ALA A 196 29.18 17.93 22.98
N ALA A 197 28.35 16.89 22.93
CA ALA A 197 28.81 15.50 22.89
C ALA A 197 29.54 15.18 21.59
N LEU A 198 29.03 15.64 20.43
CA LEU A 198 29.65 15.45 19.11
C LEU A 198 31.01 16.17 19.01
N GLU A 199 31.12 17.40 19.48
CA GLU A 199 32.40 18.17 19.50
C GLU A 199 33.46 17.43 20.34
N THR A 200 33.05 16.92 21.50
CA THR A 200 33.95 16.13 22.37
C THR A 200 34.39 14.83 21.71
N LEU A 201 33.49 14.15 21.00
CA LEU A 201 33.78 12.91 20.28
C LEU A 201 34.72 13.16 19.11
N LEU A 202 34.38 14.14 18.23
CA LEU A 202 35.15 14.47 17.04
C LEU A 202 36.59 14.85 17.37
N ALA A 203 36.84 15.53 18.51
CA ALA A 203 38.18 15.85 18.98
C ALA A 203 39.03 14.60 19.31
N LYS A 204 38.40 13.47 19.67
CA LYS A 204 39.09 12.23 20.05
C LYS A 204 39.21 11.22 18.89
N LEU A 205 38.36 11.29 17.88
CA LEU A 205 38.36 10.33 16.78
C LEU A 205 39.64 10.25 15.95
N PRO A 206 40.43 11.36 15.73
CA PRO A 206 41.67 11.28 15.01
C PRO A 206 42.71 10.34 15.65
N GLU A 207 42.68 10.20 16.97
CA GLU A 207 43.60 9.36 17.75
C GLU A 207 43.00 7.93 18.01
N ALA A 208 41.76 7.70 17.66
CA ALA A 208 41.10 6.42 17.85
C ALA A 208 41.74 5.30 16.99
N PRO A 209 41.90 4.06 17.52
CA PRO A 209 42.46 2.99 16.73
C PRO A 209 41.58 2.63 15.54
N ILE A 210 42.21 2.12 14.47
CA ILE A 210 41.49 1.56 13.33
C ILE A 210 40.95 0.20 13.75
N LEU A 211 39.64 0.01 13.60
CA LEU A 211 38.93 -1.22 13.93
C LEU A 211 39.18 -2.27 12.84
N PRO A 212 39.37 -3.53 13.23
CA PRO A 212 39.50 -4.62 12.27
C PRO A 212 38.11 -5.01 11.71
N GLY A 213 38.11 -5.68 10.56
CA GLY A 213 36.92 -6.27 9.96
C GLY A 213 36.81 -6.05 8.47
N LYS A 214 36.04 -6.92 7.80
CA LYS A 214 35.69 -6.77 6.40
C LYS A 214 34.79 -5.53 6.23
N ARG A 215 35.18 -4.64 5.38
CA ARG A 215 34.50 -3.35 5.17
C ARG A 215 33.20 -3.53 4.41
N VAL A 216 32.07 -3.15 4.99
CA VAL A 216 30.76 -3.29 4.37
C VAL A 216 29.97 -1.97 4.39
N LEU A 217 29.16 -1.75 3.35
CA LEU A 217 28.07 -0.75 3.36
C LEU A 217 26.75 -1.42 3.63
N VAL A 218 25.86 -0.74 4.36
CA VAL A 218 24.50 -1.17 4.62
C VAL A 218 23.53 -0.22 3.93
N CYS A 219 22.52 -0.76 3.24
CA CYS A 219 21.42 0.00 2.64
C CYS A 219 20.10 -0.75 2.74
N GLY A 220 18.99 -0.12 2.39
CA GLY A 220 17.64 -0.68 2.41
C GLY A 220 16.75 -0.07 3.48
N THR A 221 16.02 -0.91 4.21
CA THR A 221 15.07 -0.47 5.25
C THR A 221 15.73 0.36 6.34
N ALA A 222 14.99 1.28 6.91
CA ALA A 222 15.41 2.06 8.06
C ALA A 222 15.67 1.19 9.29
N HIS A 223 16.86 1.28 9.88
CA HIS A 223 17.24 0.58 11.10
C HIS A 223 16.95 1.45 12.32
N GLU A 224 16.00 1.05 13.15
CA GLU A 224 15.62 1.81 14.35
C GLU A 224 16.46 1.45 15.57
N SER A 225 17.07 0.25 15.58
CA SER A 225 17.97 -0.22 16.61
C SER A 225 19.32 -0.64 16.02
N ASP A 226 20.33 -0.75 16.87
CA ASP A 226 21.66 -1.21 16.46
C ASP A 226 21.80 -2.76 16.43
N ALA A 227 20.73 -3.51 16.67
CA ALA A 227 20.77 -4.97 16.76
C ALA A 227 21.34 -5.64 15.50
N ILE A 228 20.88 -5.23 14.32
CA ILE A 228 21.38 -5.75 13.03
C ILE A 228 22.85 -5.36 12.85
N TYR A 229 23.24 -4.13 13.19
CA TYR A 229 24.62 -3.66 13.10
C TYR A 229 25.56 -4.46 13.98
N ARG A 230 25.18 -4.68 15.26
CA ARG A 230 25.93 -5.54 16.17
C ARG A 230 26.03 -6.97 15.66
N ALA A 231 24.97 -7.51 15.07
CA ALA A 231 25.01 -8.84 14.49
C ALA A 231 25.97 -8.95 13.30
N ILE A 232 26.03 -7.93 12.43
CA ILE A 232 26.96 -7.84 11.30
C ILE A 232 28.40 -7.74 11.83
N GLU A 233 28.66 -6.85 12.79
CA GLU A 233 29.99 -6.61 13.35
C GLU A 233 30.50 -7.83 14.15
N ALA A 234 29.63 -8.54 14.85
CA ALA A 234 29.95 -9.78 15.54
C ALA A 234 30.45 -10.90 14.60
N GLN A 235 30.12 -10.82 13.30
CA GLN A 235 30.63 -11.75 12.26
C GLN A 235 31.93 -11.28 11.62
N GLY A 236 32.63 -10.32 12.22
CA GLY A 236 33.92 -9.82 11.74
C GLY A 236 33.83 -8.81 10.60
N HIS A 237 32.68 -8.18 10.43
CA HIS A 237 32.52 -7.07 9.48
C HIS A 237 32.68 -5.70 10.17
N LEU A 238 33.05 -4.69 9.41
CA LEU A 238 33.08 -3.29 9.84
C LEU A 238 32.17 -2.46 8.94
N ILE A 239 31.09 -1.90 9.48
CA ILE A 239 30.16 -1.05 8.74
C ILE A 239 30.78 0.34 8.60
N VAL A 240 31.22 0.67 7.38
CA VAL A 240 31.92 1.93 7.07
C VAL A 240 30.99 3.04 6.58
N GLY A 241 29.71 2.74 6.38
CA GLY A 241 28.66 3.70 6.00
C GLY A 241 27.32 3.00 5.78
N GLU A 242 26.27 3.78 5.74
CA GLU A 242 24.91 3.31 5.40
C GLU A 242 24.12 4.34 4.61
N ASP A 243 23.09 3.86 3.90
CA ASP A 243 22.06 4.69 3.26
C ASP A 243 20.66 4.21 3.64
N HIS A 244 20.11 4.77 4.73
CA HIS A 244 18.72 4.59 5.15
C HIS A 244 18.24 5.77 6.02
N PRO A 245 16.91 5.97 6.17
CA PRO A 245 16.35 7.18 6.81
C PRO A 245 16.80 7.46 8.25
N TRP A 246 17.06 6.43 9.06
CA TRP A 246 17.55 6.61 10.44
C TRP A 246 19.08 6.57 10.59
N GLY A 247 19.83 6.40 9.52
CA GLY A 247 21.28 6.47 9.48
C GLY A 247 21.77 7.84 9.02
N ALA A 248 22.81 7.85 8.19
CA ALA A 248 23.47 9.09 7.71
C ALA A 248 22.52 10.08 7.00
N ARG A 249 21.37 9.65 6.51
CA ARG A 249 20.35 10.54 5.90
C ARG A 249 19.54 11.34 6.92
N PHE A 250 19.38 10.85 8.14
CA PHE A 250 18.51 11.47 9.15
C PHE A 250 18.74 12.97 9.34
N PRO A 251 19.99 13.46 9.42
CA PRO A 251 20.27 14.88 9.64
C PRO A 251 19.83 15.80 8.49
N HIS A 252 19.73 15.27 7.27
CA HIS A 252 19.46 16.04 6.05
C HIS A 252 17.98 16.20 5.73
N GLY A 253 17.12 15.74 6.64
CA GLY A 253 15.68 15.78 6.46
C GLY A 253 15.10 14.53 5.81
N PRO A 254 13.79 14.40 5.80
CA PRO A 254 13.10 13.22 5.32
C PRO A 254 13.10 13.16 3.80
N ILE A 255 13.31 11.96 3.27
CA ILE A 255 12.99 11.60 1.90
C ILE A 255 12.09 10.38 1.99
N PRO A 256 10.76 10.55 2.03
CA PRO A 256 9.81 9.44 2.08
C PRO A 256 9.94 8.55 0.84
N PRO A 257 9.75 7.24 0.98
CA PRO A 257 9.83 6.29 -0.13
C PRO A 257 8.93 6.64 -1.32
N LEU A 258 7.82 7.33 -1.09
CA LEU A 258 6.87 7.74 -2.13
C LEU A 258 7.41 8.81 -3.09
N VAL A 259 8.37 9.60 -2.65
CA VAL A 259 8.93 10.74 -3.43
C VAL A 259 10.16 10.34 -4.20
N GLU A 260 10.92 9.41 -3.65
CA GLU A 260 12.23 9.04 -4.18
C GLU A 260 12.12 7.89 -5.19
N ASP A 261 12.49 8.15 -6.44
CA ASP A 261 12.71 7.08 -7.38
C ASP A 261 14.00 6.30 -7.05
N SER A 262 14.20 5.15 -7.68
CA SER A 262 15.37 4.31 -7.41
C SER A 262 16.70 4.90 -7.93
N THR A 263 16.68 6.03 -8.65
CA THR A 263 17.87 6.69 -9.19
C THR A 263 18.66 7.41 -8.09
N ALA A 264 17.95 8.09 -7.20
CA ALA A 264 18.60 8.84 -6.12
C ALA A 264 19.27 7.91 -5.08
N PRO A 265 18.64 6.84 -4.57
CA PRO A 265 19.34 5.83 -3.75
C PRO A 265 20.55 5.22 -4.45
N ALA A 266 20.42 4.92 -5.75
CA ALA A 266 21.51 4.35 -6.52
C ALA A 266 22.71 5.31 -6.62
N ALA A 267 22.47 6.59 -6.89
CA ALA A 267 23.51 7.63 -6.92
C ALA A 267 24.20 7.82 -5.56
N ARG A 268 23.42 7.85 -4.46
CA ARG A 268 24.00 7.94 -3.10
C ARG A 268 24.84 6.72 -2.76
N LEU A 269 24.36 5.51 -3.07
CA LEU A 269 25.14 4.29 -2.82
C LEU A 269 26.44 4.27 -3.60
N ALA A 270 26.43 4.70 -4.87
CA ALA A 270 27.64 4.80 -5.69
C ALA A 270 28.66 5.80 -5.09
N ALA A 271 28.19 6.97 -4.66
CA ALA A 271 29.04 7.98 -4.01
C ALA A 271 29.64 7.47 -2.68
N LEU A 272 28.82 6.81 -1.84
CA LEU A 272 29.28 6.18 -0.61
C LEU A 272 30.30 5.08 -0.88
N ALA A 273 30.08 4.25 -1.88
CA ALA A 273 31.00 3.18 -2.27
C ALA A 273 32.35 3.76 -2.72
N GLN A 274 32.34 4.85 -3.49
CA GLN A 274 33.57 5.55 -3.90
C GLN A 274 34.34 6.13 -2.70
N ALA A 275 33.62 6.73 -1.76
CA ALA A 275 34.21 7.37 -0.58
C ALA A 275 34.77 6.36 0.44
N THR A 276 34.07 5.25 0.64
CA THR A 276 34.38 4.29 1.72
C THR A 276 35.12 3.05 1.25
N LYS A 277 35.15 2.75 -0.04
CA LYS A 277 35.79 1.57 -0.67
C LYS A 277 35.44 0.28 0.06
N PRO A 278 34.16 -0.12 0.09
CA PRO A 278 33.72 -1.32 0.77
C PRO A 278 34.11 -2.58 -0.02
N GLU A 279 34.29 -3.70 0.69
CA GLU A 279 34.51 -5.00 0.11
C GLU A 279 33.20 -5.73 -0.23
N ALA A 280 32.07 -5.30 0.37
CA ALA A 280 30.75 -5.80 0.06
C ALA A 280 29.64 -4.79 0.44
N ILE A 281 28.47 -4.96 -0.17
CA ILE A 281 27.27 -4.19 0.13
C ILE A 281 26.20 -5.15 0.64
N LEU A 282 25.55 -4.78 1.74
CA LEU A 282 24.45 -5.52 2.34
C LEU A 282 23.17 -4.70 2.20
N HIS A 283 22.28 -5.14 1.32
CA HIS A 283 20.93 -4.60 1.23
C HIS A 283 20.03 -5.39 2.18
N ILE A 284 19.53 -4.73 3.20
CA ILE A 284 18.73 -5.35 4.25
C ILE A 284 17.31 -4.85 4.16
N ALA A 285 16.37 -5.76 3.87
CA ALA A 285 14.94 -5.53 3.94
C ALA A 285 14.42 -6.10 5.26
N ILE A 286 13.95 -5.23 6.14
CA ILE A 286 13.28 -5.65 7.38
C ILE A 286 11.84 -6.03 7.03
N GLY A 287 11.34 -7.13 7.61
CA GLY A 287 9.98 -7.61 7.34
C GLY A 287 8.93 -6.50 7.55
N GLY A 288 8.06 -6.32 6.54
CA GLY A 288 7.07 -5.25 6.48
C GLY A 288 7.44 -4.08 5.57
N ASP A 289 8.73 -3.87 5.27
CA ASP A 289 9.12 -2.90 4.24
C ASP A 289 8.92 -3.51 2.85
N GLU A 290 7.97 -2.97 2.13
CA GLU A 290 7.62 -3.38 0.77
C GLU A 290 8.22 -2.44 -0.30
N ALA A 291 8.80 -1.29 0.09
CA ALA A 291 9.36 -0.30 -0.82
C ALA A 291 10.84 -0.57 -1.15
N ALA A 292 11.68 -0.80 -0.14
CA ALA A 292 13.12 -0.98 -0.32
C ALA A 292 13.52 -2.09 -1.31
N PRO A 293 12.81 -3.23 -1.43
CA PRO A 293 13.13 -4.24 -2.42
C PRO A 293 13.07 -3.76 -3.87
N TRP A 294 12.28 -2.73 -4.17
CA TRP A 294 12.14 -2.17 -5.52
C TRP A 294 13.32 -1.33 -5.98
N ASP A 295 14.22 -0.96 -5.08
CA ASP A 295 15.45 -0.23 -5.41
C ASP A 295 16.60 -1.15 -5.84
N ILE A 296 16.53 -2.47 -5.55
CA ILE A 296 17.64 -3.43 -5.73
C ILE A 296 18.21 -3.44 -7.16
N ALA A 297 17.35 -3.40 -8.18
CA ALA A 297 17.78 -3.40 -9.57
C ALA A 297 18.68 -2.20 -9.89
N ALA A 298 18.27 -1.00 -9.49
CA ALA A 298 19.04 0.23 -9.69
C ALA A 298 20.31 0.26 -8.83
N LEU A 299 20.24 -0.17 -7.57
CA LEU A 299 21.39 -0.23 -6.67
C LEU A 299 22.47 -1.16 -7.20
N ARG A 300 22.13 -2.37 -7.67
CA ARG A 300 23.09 -3.31 -8.29
C ARG A 300 23.74 -2.73 -9.51
N LYS A 301 22.96 -2.07 -10.37
CA LYS A 301 23.46 -1.41 -11.59
C LYS A 301 24.47 -0.29 -11.27
N ALA A 302 24.28 0.42 -10.16
CA ALA A 302 25.15 1.53 -9.74
C ALA A 302 26.50 1.05 -9.18
N VAL A 303 26.61 -0.17 -8.66
CA VAL A 303 27.81 -0.73 -8.04
C VAL A 303 28.18 -2.11 -8.58
N PRO A 304 28.37 -2.26 -9.91
CA PRO A 304 28.44 -3.57 -10.58
C PRO A 304 29.64 -4.43 -10.17
N ASN A 305 30.71 -3.80 -9.67
CA ASN A 305 31.97 -4.47 -9.33
C ASN A 305 32.11 -4.80 -7.83
N ILE A 306 31.10 -4.50 -7.02
CA ILE A 306 31.13 -4.76 -5.59
C ILE A 306 30.16 -5.89 -5.25
N PRO A 307 30.57 -6.94 -4.53
CA PRO A 307 29.66 -7.99 -4.07
C PRO A 307 28.44 -7.39 -3.37
N PHE A 308 27.23 -7.72 -3.87
CA PHE A 308 25.98 -7.18 -3.41
C PHE A 308 25.06 -8.28 -2.91
N THR A 309 24.81 -8.34 -1.60
CA THR A 309 23.98 -9.35 -0.94
C THR A 309 22.66 -8.73 -0.49
N THR A 310 21.55 -9.37 -0.84
CA THR A 310 20.21 -8.99 -0.37
C THR A 310 19.77 -9.93 0.74
N ILE A 311 19.33 -9.36 1.85
CA ILE A 311 18.92 -10.10 3.05
C ILE A 311 17.52 -9.60 3.45
N ARG A 312 16.56 -10.53 3.63
CA ARG A 312 15.28 -10.23 4.26
C ARG A 312 15.23 -10.89 5.61
N CYS A 313 15.14 -10.09 6.68
CA CYS A 313 15.21 -10.58 8.07
C CYS A 313 14.27 -9.80 9.01
N PRO A 314 13.99 -10.31 10.22
CA PRO A 314 13.36 -9.55 11.28
C PRO A 314 14.22 -8.35 11.73
N ALA A 315 13.62 -7.41 12.45
CA ALA A 315 14.30 -6.20 12.96
C ALA A 315 15.52 -6.48 13.86
N HIS A 316 15.60 -7.65 14.47
CA HIS A 316 16.76 -8.11 15.27
C HIS A 316 17.77 -8.94 14.46
N GLY A 317 17.58 -9.13 13.17
CA GLY A 317 18.46 -9.88 12.26
C GLY A 317 18.26 -11.39 12.28
N GLY A 318 18.33 -12.02 13.44
CA GLY A 318 18.09 -13.46 13.62
C GLY A 318 19.02 -14.38 12.82
N GLU A 319 18.65 -15.66 12.74
CA GLU A 319 19.42 -16.71 12.05
C GLU A 319 19.57 -16.45 10.54
N LYS A 320 18.58 -15.81 9.90
CA LYS A 320 18.62 -15.49 8.46
C LYS A 320 19.75 -14.52 8.11
N LEU A 321 19.97 -13.51 8.94
CA LEU A 321 21.08 -12.57 8.79
C LEU A 321 22.42 -13.29 8.96
N THR A 322 22.56 -14.08 10.00
CA THR A 322 23.79 -14.84 10.29
C THR A 322 24.12 -15.82 9.17
N ALA A 323 23.13 -16.59 8.69
CA ALA A 323 23.30 -17.53 7.58
C ALA A 323 23.72 -16.83 6.28
N ALA A 324 23.10 -15.67 5.97
CA ALA A 324 23.43 -14.91 4.76
C ALA A 324 24.87 -14.32 4.80
N LEU A 325 25.34 -13.92 5.97
CA LEU A 325 26.70 -13.40 6.15
C LEU A 325 27.76 -14.52 6.03
N HIS A 326 27.45 -15.75 6.46
CA HIS A 326 28.36 -16.90 6.31
C HIS A 326 28.37 -17.49 4.89
N ASN A 327 27.21 -17.51 4.23
CA ASN A 327 27.01 -18.12 2.91
C ASN A 327 27.09 -17.09 1.78
N GLN A 328 27.97 -16.09 1.84
CA GLN A 328 28.10 -15.13 0.72
C GLN A 328 28.41 -15.92 -0.57
N PRO A 329 27.43 -16.11 -1.48
CA PRO A 329 27.71 -16.78 -2.74
C PRO A 329 28.62 -15.88 -3.57
N ALA A 330 29.64 -16.46 -4.19
CA ALA A 330 30.20 -15.91 -5.40
C ALA A 330 29.02 -15.59 -6.34
N GLN A 331 29.03 -14.37 -6.96
CA GLN A 331 27.94 -13.84 -7.80
C GLN A 331 27.15 -14.97 -8.49
N PRO A 332 25.84 -15.08 -8.33
CA PRO A 332 25.08 -16.04 -9.08
C PRO A 332 25.27 -15.70 -10.56
N LYS A 333 25.93 -16.58 -11.31
CA LYS A 333 25.81 -16.58 -12.77
C LYS A 333 24.32 -16.64 -13.06
N PRO A 334 23.82 -15.93 -14.09
CA PRO A 334 22.44 -16.06 -14.53
C PRO A 334 22.13 -17.55 -14.64
N GLN A 335 21.30 -18.06 -13.77
CA GLN A 335 20.83 -19.43 -13.89
C GLN A 335 19.88 -19.42 -15.08
N THR A 336 20.34 -19.92 -16.21
CA THR A 336 19.45 -20.40 -17.23
C THR A 336 18.56 -21.43 -16.58
N VAL A 337 17.30 -21.01 -16.30
CA VAL A 337 16.29 -21.89 -15.73
C VAL A 337 16.15 -23.07 -16.69
N PRO A 338 16.43 -24.32 -16.27
CA PRO A 338 16.18 -25.48 -17.11
C PRO A 338 14.68 -25.45 -17.44
N LYS A 339 14.35 -25.49 -18.72
CA LYS A 339 12.97 -25.57 -19.19
C LYS A 339 12.31 -26.75 -18.45
N PRO A 340 11.35 -26.55 -17.54
CA PRO A 340 10.78 -27.68 -16.83
C PRO A 340 9.96 -28.49 -17.79
N ALA A 341 10.41 -29.70 -18.08
CA ALA A 341 9.62 -30.74 -18.69
C ALA A 341 8.61 -31.30 -17.67
N ARG A 342 7.70 -30.45 -17.22
CA ARG A 342 6.53 -30.90 -16.46
C ARG A 342 5.30 -30.49 -17.25
N ALA A 343 4.44 -31.45 -17.55
CA ALA A 343 3.15 -31.17 -18.13
C ALA A 343 2.50 -30.05 -17.29
N ALA A 344 2.04 -28.98 -17.94
CA ALA A 344 1.31 -27.92 -17.27
C ALA A 344 0.16 -28.57 -16.50
N PRO A 345 -0.10 -28.15 -15.23
CA PRO A 345 -1.27 -28.62 -14.51
C PRO A 345 -2.50 -28.43 -15.40
N ALA A 346 -3.43 -29.38 -15.36
CA ALA A 346 -4.68 -29.26 -16.11
C ALA A 346 -5.32 -27.90 -15.75
N PRO A 347 -5.79 -27.11 -16.73
CA PRO A 347 -6.44 -25.85 -16.44
C PRO A 347 -7.61 -26.10 -15.48
N PRO A 348 -7.82 -25.20 -14.48
CA PRO A 348 -8.93 -25.35 -13.56
C PRO A 348 -10.27 -25.45 -14.31
N PRO A 349 -11.27 -26.13 -13.76
CA PRO A 349 -12.57 -26.26 -14.40
C PRO A 349 -13.15 -24.88 -14.70
N ARG A 350 -13.64 -24.70 -15.92
CA ARG A 350 -14.25 -23.42 -16.32
C ARG A 350 -15.50 -23.17 -15.49
N SER A 351 -15.65 -21.92 -14.98
CA SER A 351 -16.87 -21.49 -14.31
C SER A 351 -18.08 -21.66 -15.23
N ARG A 352 -19.18 -22.13 -14.70
CA ARG A 352 -20.47 -22.16 -15.39
C ARG A 352 -21.12 -20.79 -15.31
N LYS A 353 -20.78 -19.90 -16.23
CA LYS A 353 -21.44 -18.60 -16.33
C LYS A 353 -22.87 -18.80 -16.80
N SER A 354 -23.81 -18.35 -16.02
CA SER A 354 -25.24 -18.51 -16.30
C SER A 354 -25.88 -17.30 -16.98
N LEU A 355 -25.19 -16.13 -17.01
CA LEU A 355 -25.71 -14.89 -17.58
C LEU A 355 -25.39 -14.74 -19.05
N THR A 356 -26.40 -14.36 -19.85
CA THR A 356 -26.26 -14.05 -21.29
C THR A 356 -25.63 -12.68 -21.52
N SER A 357 -25.87 -11.72 -20.65
CA SER A 357 -25.31 -10.36 -20.71
C SER A 357 -23.79 -10.32 -20.72
N VAL A 358 -23.13 -11.31 -20.07
CA VAL A 358 -21.65 -11.39 -20.05
C VAL A 358 -21.05 -12.24 -21.18
N ALA A 359 -21.88 -12.87 -22.01
CA ALA A 359 -21.42 -13.81 -23.05
C ALA A 359 -20.47 -13.16 -24.07
N SER A 360 -20.71 -11.89 -24.41
CA SER A 360 -19.93 -11.13 -25.39
C SER A 360 -18.66 -10.49 -24.80
N PHE A 361 -18.47 -10.45 -23.47
CA PHE A 361 -17.42 -9.66 -22.85
C PHE A 361 -16.01 -10.10 -23.26
N ASN A 362 -15.76 -11.39 -23.40
CA ASN A 362 -14.46 -11.89 -23.82
C ASN A 362 -14.12 -11.51 -25.27
N ALA A 363 -15.10 -11.49 -26.17
CA ALA A 363 -14.92 -11.02 -27.53
C ALA A 363 -14.66 -9.51 -27.55
N TYR A 364 -15.49 -8.74 -26.86
CA TYR A 364 -15.33 -7.29 -26.72
C TYR A 364 -13.94 -6.90 -26.20
N GLN A 365 -13.47 -7.52 -25.12
CA GLN A 365 -12.15 -7.21 -24.55
C GLN A 365 -11.01 -7.53 -25.53
N ARG A 366 -11.10 -8.62 -26.30
CA ARG A 366 -10.09 -8.96 -27.30
C ARG A 366 -10.06 -7.96 -28.44
N ASP A 367 -11.24 -7.58 -28.95
CA ASP A 367 -11.36 -6.63 -30.05
C ASP A 367 -10.92 -5.23 -29.61
N TRP A 368 -11.31 -4.82 -28.41
CA TRP A 368 -10.87 -3.57 -27.80
C TRP A 368 -9.34 -3.53 -27.63
N PHE A 369 -8.74 -4.59 -27.07
CA PHE A 369 -7.30 -4.63 -26.85
C PHE A 369 -6.50 -4.72 -28.17
N ALA A 370 -7.02 -5.44 -29.16
CA ALA A 370 -6.45 -5.43 -30.51
C ALA A 370 -6.52 -4.02 -31.13
N GLY A 371 -7.64 -3.31 -30.94
CA GLY A 371 -7.78 -1.92 -31.36
C GLY A 371 -6.80 -0.96 -30.67
N ILE A 372 -6.55 -1.13 -29.35
CA ILE A 372 -5.52 -0.36 -28.62
C ILE A 372 -4.14 -0.62 -29.26
N ARG A 373 -3.77 -1.88 -29.48
CA ARG A 373 -2.48 -2.20 -30.09
C ARG A 373 -2.32 -1.60 -31.49
N GLN A 374 -3.38 -1.61 -32.30
CA GLN A 374 -3.38 -0.99 -33.60
C GLN A 374 -3.22 0.53 -33.51
N GLN A 375 -3.98 1.22 -32.66
CA GLN A 375 -3.87 2.67 -32.47
C GLN A 375 -2.47 3.09 -32.03
N VAL A 376 -1.84 2.32 -31.11
CA VAL A 376 -0.47 2.57 -30.67
C VAL A 376 0.53 2.36 -31.83
N ALA A 377 0.37 1.30 -32.60
CA ALA A 377 1.21 1.05 -33.79
C ALA A 377 1.07 2.15 -34.86
N GLU A 378 -0.07 2.82 -34.93
CA GLU A 378 -0.34 3.97 -35.79
C GLU A 378 0.13 5.31 -35.19
N GLY A 379 0.75 5.30 -34.00
CA GLY A 379 1.35 6.47 -33.34
C GLY A 379 0.45 7.20 -32.36
N SER A 380 -0.69 6.62 -31.96
CA SER A 380 -1.48 7.20 -30.86
C SER A 380 -0.72 7.11 -29.54
N PRO A 381 -0.73 8.19 -28.72
CA PRO A 381 -0.20 8.13 -27.36
C PRO A 381 -0.99 7.11 -26.52
N PHE A 382 -0.29 6.40 -25.62
CA PHE A 382 -0.86 5.31 -24.85
C PHE A 382 -0.51 5.44 -23.36
N ALA A 383 -1.48 5.20 -22.48
CA ALA A 383 -1.31 5.24 -21.06
C ALA A 383 -1.51 3.88 -20.39
N MET A 384 -0.69 3.59 -19.39
CA MET A 384 -0.94 2.54 -18.40
C MET A 384 -1.32 3.18 -17.08
N VAL A 385 -2.40 2.70 -16.49
CA VAL A 385 -2.95 3.29 -15.26
C VAL A 385 -3.22 2.22 -14.21
N ASN A 386 -3.02 2.51 -12.92
CA ASN A 386 -3.55 1.60 -11.91
C ASN A 386 -5.07 1.80 -11.73
N ALA A 387 -5.74 0.83 -11.10
CA ALA A 387 -7.20 0.83 -10.98
C ALA A 387 -7.75 2.09 -10.28
N ASN A 388 -6.98 2.65 -9.35
CA ASN A 388 -7.36 3.82 -8.55
C ASN A 388 -7.05 5.15 -9.25
N ALA A 389 -6.33 5.15 -10.37
CA ALA A 389 -6.03 6.36 -11.12
C ALA A 389 -7.25 6.87 -11.90
N PRO A 390 -7.34 8.18 -12.16
CA PRO A 390 -8.49 8.80 -12.82
C PRO A 390 -8.54 8.49 -14.33
N GLN A 391 -9.17 7.36 -14.70
CA GLN A 391 -9.35 6.93 -16.08
C GLN A 391 -10.22 7.91 -16.90
N GLU A 392 -11.09 8.62 -16.23
CA GLU A 392 -12.07 9.54 -16.80
C GLU A 392 -11.43 10.72 -17.53
N ILE A 393 -10.29 11.18 -17.05
CA ILE A 393 -9.48 12.23 -17.71
C ILE A 393 -8.96 11.73 -19.07
N LEU A 394 -8.43 10.51 -19.11
CA LEU A 394 -7.93 9.89 -20.34
C LEU A 394 -9.07 9.68 -21.35
N ARG A 395 -10.27 9.29 -20.86
CA ARG A 395 -11.48 9.20 -21.69
C ARG A 395 -11.86 10.55 -22.31
N ALA A 396 -11.87 11.61 -21.51
CA ALA A 396 -12.20 12.94 -21.99
C ALA A 396 -11.20 13.47 -23.04
N LEU A 397 -9.94 13.07 -22.92
CA LEU A 397 -8.86 13.40 -23.86
C LEU A 397 -8.73 12.43 -25.05
N ASP A 398 -9.57 11.39 -25.16
CA ASP A 398 -9.48 10.31 -26.14
C ASP A 398 -8.13 9.58 -26.17
N ILE A 399 -7.41 9.55 -25.04
CA ILE A 399 -6.14 8.84 -24.93
C ILE A 399 -6.43 7.36 -24.66
N PRO A 400 -6.00 6.43 -25.54
CA PRO A 400 -6.12 5.01 -25.29
C PRO A 400 -5.31 4.61 -24.05
N PHE A 401 -5.89 3.76 -23.21
CA PHE A 401 -5.22 3.29 -22.00
C PHE A 401 -5.60 1.85 -21.65
N VAL A 402 -4.77 1.23 -20.84
CA VAL A 402 -5.01 -0.07 -20.21
C VAL A 402 -4.82 0.04 -18.71
N VAL A 403 -5.71 -0.60 -17.96
CA VAL A 403 -5.59 -0.66 -16.49
C VAL A 403 -4.66 -1.81 -16.11
N ASN A 404 -3.64 -1.51 -15.31
CA ASN A 404 -2.62 -2.49 -14.91
C ASN A 404 -3.23 -3.72 -14.20
N GLN A 405 -4.25 -3.53 -13.37
CA GLN A 405 -4.94 -4.62 -12.68
C GLN A 405 -5.78 -5.47 -13.65
N TRP A 406 -6.31 -4.90 -14.72
CA TRP A 406 -6.91 -5.69 -15.79
C TRP A 406 -5.86 -6.58 -16.47
N TRP A 407 -4.69 -6.02 -16.81
CA TRP A 407 -3.59 -6.80 -17.39
C TRP A 407 -3.15 -7.93 -16.46
N ALA A 408 -2.97 -7.64 -15.18
CA ALA A 408 -2.63 -8.65 -14.17
C ALA A 408 -3.68 -9.77 -14.08
N SER A 409 -4.97 -9.44 -14.18
CA SER A 409 -6.04 -10.44 -14.19
C SER A 409 -6.00 -11.33 -15.44
N ILE A 410 -5.63 -10.78 -16.59
CA ILE A 410 -5.44 -11.55 -17.81
C ILE A 410 -4.23 -12.48 -17.72
N VAL A 411 -3.10 -11.99 -17.18
CA VAL A 411 -1.91 -12.83 -16.91
C VAL A 411 -2.29 -14.01 -16.00
N ALA A 412 -3.02 -13.76 -14.92
CA ALA A 412 -3.48 -14.79 -13.99
C ALA A 412 -4.45 -15.79 -14.68
N ALA A 413 -5.47 -15.29 -15.39
CA ALA A 413 -6.45 -16.11 -16.09
C ALA A 413 -5.82 -16.99 -17.21
N LYS A 414 -4.69 -16.53 -17.78
CA LYS A 414 -3.90 -17.28 -18.76
C LYS A 414 -2.86 -18.21 -18.13
N GLN A 415 -2.85 -18.34 -16.80
CA GLN A 415 -1.92 -19.20 -16.05
C GLN A 415 -0.43 -18.83 -16.30
N GLN A 416 -0.14 -17.52 -16.46
CA GLN A 416 1.20 -17.02 -16.74
C GLN A 416 1.86 -16.30 -15.57
N SER A 417 1.24 -16.28 -14.39
CA SER A 417 1.75 -15.59 -13.19
C SER A 417 3.22 -15.95 -12.89
N ARG A 418 3.55 -17.24 -12.93
CA ARG A 418 4.93 -17.73 -12.70
C ARG A 418 5.93 -17.19 -13.71
N ARG A 419 5.54 -17.17 -15.00
CA ARG A 419 6.41 -16.67 -16.08
C ARG A 419 6.72 -15.19 -15.88
N TYR A 420 5.70 -14.38 -15.60
CA TYR A 420 5.85 -12.93 -15.38
C TYR A 420 6.60 -12.61 -14.09
N GLN A 421 6.39 -13.37 -13.02
CA GLN A 421 7.23 -13.29 -11.82
C GLN A 421 8.69 -13.67 -12.11
N GLY A 422 8.94 -14.60 -13.04
CA GLY A 422 10.27 -14.95 -13.54
C GLY A 422 10.96 -13.76 -14.21
N LEU A 423 10.26 -13.05 -15.11
CA LEU A 423 10.77 -11.86 -15.79
C LEU A 423 11.22 -10.77 -14.80
N LEU A 424 10.44 -10.52 -13.74
CA LEU A 424 10.85 -9.59 -12.69
C LEU A 424 12.14 -10.03 -11.99
N ARG A 425 12.24 -11.31 -11.59
CA ARG A 425 13.44 -11.85 -10.92
C ARG A 425 14.69 -11.75 -11.80
N ASP A 426 14.56 -12.07 -13.08
CA ASP A 426 15.67 -12.06 -14.04
C ASP A 426 16.23 -10.64 -14.21
N HIS A 427 15.42 -9.60 -13.97
CA HIS A 427 15.81 -8.18 -13.97
C HIS A 427 16.05 -7.61 -12.56
N HIS A 428 16.19 -8.49 -11.55
CA HIS A 428 16.46 -8.12 -10.15
C HIS A 428 15.34 -7.33 -9.44
N TYR A 429 14.11 -7.40 -9.94
CA TYR A 429 12.94 -6.87 -9.26
C TYR A 429 12.31 -7.91 -8.33
N PRO A 430 11.65 -7.49 -7.23
CA PRO A 430 10.92 -8.40 -6.36
C PRO A 430 9.77 -9.05 -7.11
N SER A 431 9.54 -10.33 -6.84
CA SER A 431 8.45 -11.12 -7.46
C SER A 431 7.40 -11.59 -6.46
N ASP A 432 7.60 -11.26 -5.19
CA ASP A 432 6.80 -11.65 -4.04
C ASP A 432 6.21 -10.44 -3.27
N VAL A 433 6.58 -9.21 -3.67
CA VAL A 433 6.10 -7.97 -3.09
C VAL A 433 5.23 -7.25 -4.12
N GLU A 434 3.93 -7.10 -3.86
CA GLU A 434 2.97 -6.49 -4.79
C GLU A 434 3.06 -7.06 -6.22
N ALA A 435 3.26 -8.37 -6.33
CA ALA A 435 3.45 -9.06 -7.61
C ALA A 435 2.30 -8.79 -8.60
N TYR A 436 1.06 -8.67 -8.11
CA TYR A 436 -0.11 -8.33 -8.92
C TYR A 436 0.01 -6.95 -9.56
N SER A 437 0.47 -5.94 -8.80
CA SER A 437 0.64 -4.57 -9.29
C SER A 437 1.85 -4.39 -10.22
N ALA A 438 2.79 -5.33 -10.22
CA ALA A 438 4.01 -5.26 -11.04
C ALA A 438 3.89 -5.89 -12.44
N GLN A 439 2.70 -6.36 -12.83
CA GLN A 439 2.56 -7.16 -14.06
C GLN A 439 2.73 -6.33 -15.34
N GLY A 440 2.44 -5.04 -15.32
CA GLY A 440 2.74 -4.15 -16.45
C GLY A 440 4.24 -3.92 -16.63
N LEU A 441 4.98 -3.72 -15.53
CA LEU A 441 6.45 -3.66 -15.56
C LEU A 441 7.03 -4.98 -16.04
N ALA A 442 6.53 -6.13 -15.56
CA ALA A 442 6.96 -7.44 -16.02
C ALA A 442 6.74 -7.65 -17.53
N ALA A 443 5.63 -7.13 -18.06
CA ALA A 443 5.32 -7.20 -19.50
C ALA A 443 6.34 -6.43 -20.36
N HIS A 444 6.98 -5.38 -19.82
CA HIS A 444 8.05 -4.68 -20.54
C HIS A 444 9.24 -5.59 -20.84
N PHE A 445 9.51 -6.56 -19.98
CA PHE A 445 10.62 -7.51 -20.15
C PHE A 445 10.22 -8.76 -20.97
N ASP A 446 8.99 -8.83 -21.46
CA ASP A 446 8.48 -9.95 -22.22
C ASP A 446 8.79 -9.78 -23.73
N GLU A 447 9.88 -10.37 -24.17
CA GLU A 447 10.29 -10.36 -25.59
C GLU A 447 9.55 -11.41 -26.44
N ASP A 448 8.77 -12.30 -25.83
CA ASP A 448 8.07 -13.40 -26.49
C ASP A 448 6.60 -13.04 -26.76
N ALA A 449 6.39 -12.25 -27.81
CA ALA A 449 5.06 -11.80 -28.22
C ALA A 449 4.11 -12.95 -28.59
N ASP A 450 4.61 -14.08 -29.06
CA ASP A 450 3.79 -15.23 -29.46
C ASP A 450 3.16 -15.93 -28.25
N ASN A 451 3.87 -15.96 -27.13
CA ASN A 451 3.37 -16.54 -25.87
C ASN A 451 2.81 -15.49 -24.90
N ALA A 452 2.99 -14.19 -25.19
CA ALA A 452 2.41 -13.15 -24.36
C ALA A 452 0.87 -13.15 -24.46
N PRO A 453 0.13 -12.85 -23.36
CA PRO A 453 -1.31 -12.73 -23.43
C PRO A 453 -1.75 -11.76 -24.53
N TRP A 454 -2.56 -12.26 -25.47
CA TRP A 454 -3.11 -11.48 -26.59
C TRP A 454 -2.09 -10.68 -27.40
N GLY A 455 -0.85 -11.22 -27.54
CA GLY A 455 0.24 -10.63 -28.31
C GLY A 455 1.02 -9.52 -27.61
N GLY A 456 0.91 -9.41 -26.30
CA GLY A 456 1.72 -8.53 -25.47
C GLY A 456 1.16 -7.12 -25.29
N LEU A 457 1.61 -6.47 -24.22
CA LEU A 457 1.25 -5.12 -23.85
C LEU A 457 2.07 -4.11 -24.68
N PRO A 458 1.45 -3.09 -25.31
CA PRO A 458 2.20 -2.00 -25.97
C PRO A 458 3.06 -1.21 -24.98
N HIS A 459 4.11 -0.55 -25.48
CA HIS A 459 4.90 0.38 -24.70
C HIS A 459 4.07 1.62 -24.34
N PRO A 460 3.98 2.00 -23.05
CA PRO A 460 3.27 3.21 -22.65
C PRO A 460 4.11 4.48 -22.86
N ASP A 461 3.44 5.58 -23.17
CA ASP A 461 3.99 6.94 -23.12
C ASP A 461 3.76 7.55 -21.74
N PHE A 462 2.67 7.19 -21.07
CA PHE A 462 2.25 7.72 -19.78
C PHE A 462 1.94 6.61 -18.79
N LEU A 463 2.31 6.87 -17.52
CA LEU A 463 2.09 5.95 -16.40
C LEU A 463 1.39 6.70 -15.28
N HIS A 464 0.16 6.33 -14.93
CA HIS A 464 -0.61 7.01 -13.89
C HIS A 464 -0.94 6.07 -12.73
N ALA A 465 -0.59 6.46 -11.52
CA ALA A 465 -0.91 5.73 -10.31
C ALA A 465 -1.24 6.64 -9.14
N VAL A 466 -2.19 6.27 -8.31
CA VAL A 466 -2.37 6.86 -6.98
C VAL A 466 -1.43 6.16 -6.02
N ALA A 467 -0.72 6.91 -5.19
CA ALA A 467 0.20 6.41 -4.17
C ALA A 467 -0.57 5.70 -3.03
N SER A 468 -1.34 4.69 -3.38
CA SER A 468 -2.15 3.89 -2.42
C SER A 468 -1.29 2.95 -1.57
N SER A 469 -0.06 2.69 -1.98
CA SER A 469 0.98 1.98 -1.24
C SER A 469 2.35 2.41 -1.74
N GLU A 470 3.38 2.27 -0.91
CA GLU A 470 4.76 2.58 -1.28
C GLU A 470 5.27 1.73 -2.45
N PRO A 471 4.99 0.41 -2.51
CA PRO A 471 5.35 -0.40 -3.68
C PRO A 471 4.74 0.12 -4.98
N THR A 472 3.50 0.57 -4.97
CA THR A 472 2.84 1.09 -6.19
C THR A 472 3.61 2.28 -6.76
N ALA A 473 4.01 3.24 -5.94
CA ALA A 473 4.80 4.38 -6.38
C ALA A 473 6.15 3.95 -6.97
N LYS A 474 6.86 3.06 -6.29
CA LYS A 474 8.16 2.50 -6.74
C LYS A 474 8.04 1.69 -8.04
N ILE A 475 6.99 0.88 -8.19
CA ILE A 475 6.73 0.11 -9.42
C ILE A 475 6.58 1.05 -10.60
N PHE A 476 5.73 2.07 -10.49
CA PHE A 476 5.46 3.00 -11.58
C PHE A 476 6.68 3.90 -11.89
N ALA A 477 7.43 4.32 -10.89
CA ALA A 477 8.69 5.06 -11.10
C ALA A 477 9.75 4.21 -11.81
N ASN A 478 9.92 2.94 -11.38
CA ASN A 478 10.83 2.01 -12.05
C ASN A 478 10.38 1.70 -13.47
N TRP A 479 9.08 1.51 -13.68
CA TRP A 479 8.51 1.27 -15.01
C TRP A 479 8.80 2.45 -15.95
N GLY A 480 8.58 3.69 -15.49
CA GLY A 480 8.94 4.90 -16.26
C GLY A 480 10.42 4.95 -16.62
N ARG A 481 11.31 4.59 -15.68
CA ARG A 481 12.76 4.54 -15.92
C ARG A 481 13.14 3.47 -16.98
N GLU A 482 12.56 2.28 -16.92
CA GLU A 482 12.86 1.19 -17.87
C GLU A 482 12.32 1.50 -19.28
N THR A 483 11.16 2.15 -19.39
CA THR A 483 10.49 2.41 -20.68
C THR A 483 10.74 3.80 -21.24
N GLY A 484 11.14 4.77 -20.44
CA GLY A 484 11.14 6.20 -20.81
C GLY A 484 9.76 6.86 -20.76
N ALA A 485 8.71 6.13 -20.34
CA ALA A 485 7.38 6.68 -20.17
C ALA A 485 7.34 7.70 -19.02
N GLN A 486 6.46 8.71 -19.13
CA GLN A 486 6.29 9.72 -18.09
C GLN A 486 5.42 9.19 -16.93
N PRO A 487 5.96 9.01 -15.72
CA PRO A 487 5.15 8.64 -14.57
C PRO A 487 4.48 9.88 -13.96
N PHE A 488 3.21 9.76 -13.62
CA PHE A 488 2.51 10.68 -12.73
C PHE A 488 1.92 9.88 -11.57
N VAL A 489 2.50 10.06 -10.40
CA VAL A 489 2.02 9.47 -9.16
C VAL A 489 1.25 10.54 -8.39
N TYR A 490 -0.07 10.32 -8.22
CA TYR A 490 -0.93 11.18 -7.43
C TYR A 490 -0.66 10.95 -5.95
N GLU A 491 -0.49 12.02 -5.18
CA GLU A 491 -0.31 11.89 -3.74
C GLU A 491 -1.60 11.44 -3.05
N LYS A 492 -1.49 10.54 -2.10
CA LYS A 492 -2.61 10.10 -1.27
C LYS A 492 -2.47 10.68 0.11
N THR A 493 -3.53 11.31 0.59
CA THR A 493 -3.65 11.86 1.93
C THR A 493 -4.44 10.91 2.82
N SER A 494 -4.24 11.00 4.13
CA SER A 494 -5.04 10.31 5.14
C SER A 494 -5.96 11.29 5.87
N ASP A 495 -7.10 10.81 6.36
CA ASP A 495 -8.00 11.61 7.18
C ASP A 495 -7.52 11.63 8.64
N PRO A 496 -7.11 12.79 9.19
CA PRO A 496 -6.59 12.88 10.55
C PRO A 496 -7.68 13.08 11.61
N ARG A 497 -8.96 13.18 11.24
CA ARG A 497 -10.05 13.44 12.17
C ARG A 497 -10.25 12.27 13.13
N SER A 498 -10.40 12.57 14.40
CA SER A 498 -10.68 11.56 15.44
C SER A 498 -12.15 11.12 15.45
N ASP A 499 -13.06 12.01 15.05
CA ASP A 499 -14.51 11.85 15.05
C ASP A 499 -15.07 11.47 13.66
N LEU A 500 -14.31 10.72 12.87
CA LEU A 500 -14.70 10.33 11.54
C LEU A 500 -15.98 9.47 11.56
N TYR A 501 -16.94 9.85 10.72
CA TYR A 501 -18.17 9.05 10.52
C TYR A 501 -17.87 7.68 9.94
N SER A 502 -18.70 6.69 10.24
CA SER A 502 -18.51 5.31 9.79
C SER A 502 -19.40 4.89 8.60
N ASP A 503 -20.41 5.70 8.28
CA ASP A 503 -21.47 5.41 7.29
C ASP A 503 -21.18 6.04 5.90
N TRP A 504 -19.93 5.95 5.45
CA TRP A 504 -19.46 6.59 4.22
C TRP A 504 -20.28 6.24 2.97
N TRP A 505 -20.78 5.01 2.86
CA TRP A 505 -21.60 4.55 1.72
C TRP A 505 -22.94 5.28 1.57
N ARG A 506 -23.43 5.89 2.66
CA ARG A 506 -24.63 6.74 2.65
C ARG A 506 -24.32 8.19 2.35
N ARG A 507 -23.13 8.67 2.70
CA ARG A 507 -22.75 10.08 2.60
C ARG A 507 -22.05 10.43 1.31
N LEU A 508 -21.07 9.65 0.89
CA LEU A 508 -20.25 10.00 -0.27
C LEU A 508 -21.01 10.17 -1.57
N PRO A 509 -22.10 9.41 -1.89
CA PRO A 509 -22.82 9.65 -3.11
C PRO A 509 -23.38 11.06 -3.27
N ASP A 510 -23.93 11.64 -2.21
CA ASP A 510 -24.67 12.90 -2.24
C ASP A 510 -23.97 14.05 -1.50
N GLN A 511 -23.08 13.76 -0.54
CA GLN A 511 -22.42 14.71 0.34
C GLN A 511 -20.91 14.71 0.19
N TRP A 512 -20.39 14.24 -0.93
CA TRP A 512 -18.95 14.06 -1.14
C TRP A 512 -18.14 15.37 -0.97
N ASP A 513 -18.73 16.51 -1.22
CA ASP A 513 -18.13 17.84 -1.13
C ASP A 513 -18.06 18.39 0.31
N THR A 514 -18.84 17.82 1.23
CA THR A 514 -18.89 18.22 2.63
C THR A 514 -18.44 17.11 3.59
N ALA A 515 -18.48 15.87 3.15
CA ALA A 515 -18.04 14.72 3.93
C ALA A 515 -16.53 14.61 4.06
N LEU A 516 -15.78 15.11 3.08
CA LEU A 516 -14.32 15.12 3.06
C LEU A 516 -13.77 16.48 3.47
N GLU A 517 -12.53 16.49 3.97
CA GLU A 517 -11.82 17.73 4.28
C GLU A 517 -11.53 18.54 3.01
N GLU A 518 -11.77 19.84 3.10
CA GLU A 518 -11.60 20.76 1.98
C GLU A 518 -10.15 20.76 1.45
N GLU A 519 -9.17 20.71 2.35
CA GLU A 519 -7.75 20.68 1.98
C GLU A 519 -7.38 19.45 1.15
N ARG A 520 -7.98 18.31 1.44
CA ARG A 520 -7.75 17.06 0.68
C ARG A 520 -8.40 17.14 -0.71
N LEU A 521 -9.60 17.68 -0.78
CA LEU A 521 -10.30 17.91 -2.05
C LEU A 521 -9.57 18.92 -2.93
N ASP A 522 -9.08 20.01 -2.34
CA ASP A 522 -8.30 21.04 -3.06
C ASP A 522 -7.02 20.43 -3.63
N LEU A 523 -6.23 19.72 -2.81
CA LEU A 523 -5.00 19.06 -3.25
C LEU A 523 -5.25 18.15 -4.46
N MET A 524 -6.18 17.20 -4.32
CA MET A 524 -6.43 16.22 -5.38
C MET A 524 -6.99 16.88 -6.63
N THR A 525 -7.82 17.93 -6.49
CA THR A 525 -8.34 18.69 -7.64
C THR A 525 -7.21 19.39 -8.38
N GLU A 526 -6.26 20.00 -7.68
CA GLU A 526 -5.09 20.62 -8.31
C GLU A 526 -4.18 19.58 -8.99
N GLU A 527 -3.99 18.40 -8.40
CA GLU A 527 -3.25 17.32 -9.06
C GLU A 527 -3.93 16.84 -10.34
N LEU A 528 -5.26 16.72 -10.34
CA LEU A 528 -6.01 16.40 -11.56
C LEU A 528 -5.87 17.49 -12.64
N ARG A 529 -5.87 18.78 -12.26
CA ARG A 529 -5.60 19.89 -13.18
C ARG A 529 -4.19 19.83 -13.75
N ALA A 530 -3.21 19.53 -12.91
CA ALA A 530 -1.81 19.40 -13.33
C ALA A 530 -1.62 18.27 -14.35
N VAL A 531 -2.28 17.13 -14.14
CA VAL A 531 -2.20 16.00 -15.07
C VAL A 531 -2.92 16.29 -16.39
N ILE A 532 -4.06 16.98 -16.35
CA ILE A 532 -4.76 17.44 -17.56
C ILE A 532 -3.83 18.33 -18.37
N ALA A 533 -3.26 19.37 -17.77
CA ALA A 533 -2.33 20.29 -18.45
C ALA A 533 -1.10 19.57 -19.03
N SER A 534 -0.53 18.60 -18.30
CA SER A 534 0.58 17.79 -18.78
C SER A 534 0.22 16.94 -20.00
N LEU A 535 -0.95 16.30 -19.97
CA LEU A 535 -1.45 15.49 -21.07
C LEU A 535 -1.80 16.35 -22.30
N GLU A 536 -2.42 17.52 -22.12
CA GLU A 536 -2.68 18.48 -23.21
C GLU A 536 -1.37 18.92 -23.87
N GLN A 537 -0.38 19.29 -23.07
CA GLN A 537 0.93 19.70 -23.58
C GLN A 537 1.63 18.57 -24.35
N ALA A 538 1.61 17.37 -23.82
CA ALA A 538 2.33 16.23 -24.40
C ALA A 538 1.66 15.68 -25.67
N THR A 539 0.33 15.76 -25.76
CA THR A 539 -0.44 15.14 -26.85
C THR A 539 -1.01 16.13 -27.87
N GLY A 540 -1.04 17.41 -27.56
CA GLY A 540 -1.71 18.45 -28.34
C GLY A 540 -3.25 18.32 -28.36
N ARG A 541 -3.82 17.47 -27.53
CA ARG A 541 -5.27 17.30 -27.38
C ARG A 541 -5.81 18.29 -26.35
N SER A 542 -7.07 18.68 -26.49
CA SER A 542 -7.71 19.62 -25.58
C SER A 542 -8.70 18.92 -24.66
N PHE A 543 -8.66 19.25 -23.38
CA PHE A 543 -9.64 18.79 -22.40
C PHE A 543 -10.91 19.65 -22.45
N GLU A 544 -12.03 19.02 -22.78
CA GLU A 544 -13.32 19.68 -22.87
C GLU A 544 -14.18 19.38 -21.63
N PRO A 545 -14.49 20.40 -20.79
CA PRO A 545 -15.26 20.20 -19.56
C PRO A 545 -16.62 19.52 -19.75
N GLU A 546 -17.34 19.85 -20.82
CA GLU A 546 -18.65 19.25 -21.13
C GLU A 546 -18.54 17.77 -21.50
N LYS A 547 -17.53 17.41 -22.30
CA LYS A 547 -17.23 16.01 -22.61
C LYS A 547 -16.88 15.23 -21.34
N PHE A 548 -16.07 15.82 -20.48
CA PHE A 548 -15.70 15.22 -19.19
C PHE A 548 -16.93 15.05 -18.27
N ARG A 549 -17.83 16.05 -18.20
CA ARG A 549 -19.10 15.92 -17.48
C ARG A 549 -19.90 14.73 -18.00
N GLY A 550 -20.01 14.59 -19.33
CA GLY A 550 -20.68 13.44 -19.94
C GLY A 550 -20.05 12.09 -19.56
N VAL A 551 -18.71 12.02 -19.43
CA VAL A 551 -18.03 10.83 -18.94
C VAL A 551 -18.42 10.51 -17.49
N MET A 552 -18.46 11.53 -16.61
CA MET A 552 -18.84 11.35 -15.21
C MET A 552 -20.31 10.96 -15.06
N ASP A 553 -21.21 11.52 -15.88
CA ASP A 553 -22.63 11.14 -15.89
C ASP A 553 -22.83 9.69 -16.32
N LEU A 554 -22.07 9.20 -17.33
CA LEU A 554 -22.09 7.80 -17.75
C LEU A 554 -21.60 6.87 -16.62
N VAL A 555 -20.58 7.28 -15.86
CA VAL A 555 -20.12 6.53 -14.69
C VAL A 555 -21.21 6.45 -13.63
N ASN A 556 -21.81 7.59 -13.27
CA ASN A 556 -22.88 7.63 -12.26
C ASN A 556 -24.09 6.76 -12.68
N GLU A 557 -24.47 6.77 -13.95
CA GLU A 557 -25.56 5.94 -14.48
C GLU A 557 -25.19 4.44 -14.41
N GLN A 558 -23.96 4.08 -14.82
CA GLN A 558 -23.44 2.72 -14.75
C GLN A 558 -23.50 2.18 -13.31
N GLU A 559 -23.00 2.94 -12.35
CA GLU A 559 -22.96 2.54 -10.95
C GLU A 559 -24.36 2.48 -10.32
N GLY A 560 -25.28 3.29 -10.80
CA GLY A 560 -26.71 3.21 -10.44
C GLY A 560 -27.31 1.84 -10.77
N TYR A 561 -26.98 1.25 -11.91
CA TYR A 561 -27.39 -0.12 -12.27
C TYR A 561 -26.71 -1.16 -11.35
N TYR A 562 -25.45 -0.97 -10.99
CA TYR A 562 -24.79 -1.88 -10.05
C TYR A 562 -25.40 -1.82 -8.65
N ARG A 563 -25.77 -0.62 -8.18
CA ARG A 563 -26.49 -0.47 -6.90
C ARG A 563 -27.83 -1.20 -6.94
N ALA A 564 -28.61 -1.01 -8.00
CA ALA A 564 -29.88 -1.70 -8.17
C ALA A 564 -29.69 -3.24 -8.24
N THR A 565 -28.64 -3.72 -8.91
CA THR A 565 -28.34 -5.16 -9.00
C THR A 565 -27.92 -5.73 -7.65
N ARG A 566 -27.02 -5.03 -6.90
CA ARG A 566 -26.60 -5.43 -5.55
C ARG A 566 -27.82 -5.59 -4.64
N ASP A 567 -28.73 -4.62 -4.68
CA ASP A 567 -29.94 -4.63 -3.88
C ASP A 567 -30.89 -5.79 -4.24
N LEU A 568 -30.97 -6.18 -5.51
CA LEU A 568 -31.72 -7.37 -5.94
C LEU A 568 -31.09 -8.66 -5.38
N VAL A 569 -29.77 -8.82 -5.49
CA VAL A 569 -29.05 -9.98 -4.96
C VAL A 569 -29.21 -10.08 -3.45
N ALA A 570 -29.10 -8.95 -2.76
CA ALA A 570 -29.21 -8.86 -1.33
C ALA A 570 -30.57 -9.32 -0.79
N ARG A 571 -31.65 -8.82 -1.41
CA ARG A 571 -33.05 -9.02 -0.93
C ARG A 571 -33.70 -10.31 -1.41
N THR A 572 -33.09 -10.99 -2.40
CA THR A 572 -33.71 -12.20 -3.01
C THR A 572 -33.10 -13.45 -2.40
N VAL A 573 -33.96 -14.34 -1.90
CA VAL A 573 -33.60 -15.66 -1.35
C VAL A 573 -34.51 -16.71 -1.99
N PRO A 574 -33.94 -17.70 -2.66
CA PRO A 574 -32.50 -17.92 -2.96
C PRO A 574 -31.92 -16.85 -3.88
N ALA A 575 -30.58 -16.65 -3.81
CA ALA A 575 -29.88 -15.61 -4.59
C ALA A 575 -30.03 -15.83 -6.11
N PRO A 576 -30.36 -14.78 -6.90
CA PRO A 576 -30.56 -14.94 -8.34
C PRO A 576 -29.25 -15.23 -9.08
N ILE A 577 -28.11 -14.81 -8.54
CA ILE A 577 -26.76 -15.04 -9.05
C ILE A 577 -25.76 -15.19 -7.90
N GLY A 578 -24.61 -15.82 -8.18
CA GLY A 578 -23.45 -15.87 -7.28
C GLY A 578 -22.34 -14.92 -7.71
N VAL A 579 -21.24 -14.91 -6.95
CA VAL A 579 -20.07 -14.05 -7.25
C VAL A 579 -19.38 -14.44 -8.55
N VAL A 580 -19.47 -15.67 -9.00
CA VAL A 580 -18.93 -16.13 -10.27
C VAL A 580 -19.53 -15.39 -11.46
N ASP A 581 -20.77 -14.95 -11.35
CA ASP A 581 -21.48 -14.15 -12.33
C ASP A 581 -21.24 -12.64 -12.10
N SER A 582 -21.41 -12.17 -10.84
CA SER A 582 -21.35 -10.74 -10.53
C SER A 582 -19.95 -10.15 -10.69
N MET A 583 -18.88 -10.89 -10.36
CA MET A 583 -17.51 -10.36 -10.47
C MET A 583 -17.13 -9.97 -11.90
N PRO A 584 -17.24 -10.83 -12.94
CA PRO A 584 -16.91 -10.43 -14.30
C PRO A 584 -17.95 -9.46 -14.88
N ALA A 585 -19.24 -9.55 -14.51
CA ALA A 585 -20.28 -8.64 -14.95
C ALA A 585 -20.05 -7.20 -14.45
N THR A 586 -19.39 -7.04 -13.32
CA THR A 586 -19.01 -5.74 -12.77
C THR A 586 -17.65 -5.29 -13.31
N MET A 587 -16.61 -6.12 -13.16
CA MET A 587 -15.23 -5.68 -13.38
C MET A 587 -14.90 -5.44 -14.85
N VAL A 588 -15.47 -6.19 -15.79
CA VAL A 588 -15.17 -5.96 -17.20
C VAL A 588 -15.69 -4.59 -17.64
N PRO A 589 -16.95 -4.18 -17.40
CA PRO A 589 -17.36 -2.83 -17.70
C PRO A 589 -16.65 -1.75 -16.88
N GLN A 590 -16.22 -2.04 -15.63
CA GLN A 590 -15.46 -1.08 -14.82
C GLN A 590 -14.12 -0.67 -15.46
N TRP A 591 -13.45 -1.57 -16.17
CA TRP A 591 -12.25 -1.23 -16.94
C TRP A 591 -12.55 -0.29 -18.12
N HIS A 592 -13.82 -0.17 -18.49
CA HIS A 592 -14.31 0.68 -19.59
C HIS A 592 -15.26 1.78 -19.10
N ARG A 593 -15.30 2.07 -17.79
CA ARG A 593 -16.21 3.07 -17.22
C ARG A 593 -16.10 4.42 -17.93
N GLY A 594 -17.20 5.14 -17.97
CA GLY A 594 -17.32 6.39 -18.72
C GLY A 594 -17.53 6.21 -20.22
N THR A 595 -17.82 4.98 -20.68
CA THR A 595 -18.26 4.71 -22.05
C THR A 595 -19.73 4.31 -22.09
N VAL A 596 -20.39 4.57 -23.21
CA VAL A 596 -21.78 4.11 -23.47
C VAL A 596 -21.87 2.59 -23.36
N TRP A 597 -20.86 1.87 -23.90
CA TRP A 597 -20.82 0.40 -23.82
C TRP A 597 -20.81 -0.10 -22.36
N ALA A 598 -20.00 0.49 -21.50
CA ALA A 598 -19.90 0.05 -20.10
C ALA A 598 -21.21 0.30 -19.33
N ARG A 599 -21.84 1.49 -19.54
CA ARG A 599 -23.15 1.80 -18.99
C ARG A 599 -24.23 0.81 -19.47
N ASP A 600 -24.26 0.51 -20.79
CA ASP A 600 -25.23 -0.40 -21.38
C ASP A 600 -25.01 -1.84 -20.94
N ALA A 601 -23.75 -2.28 -20.73
CA ALA A 601 -23.41 -3.57 -20.17
C ALA A 601 -23.91 -3.71 -18.71
N ALA A 602 -23.74 -2.68 -17.90
CA ALA A 602 -24.26 -2.66 -16.52
C ALA A 602 -25.79 -2.67 -16.50
N ARG A 603 -26.45 -1.94 -17.40
CA ARG A 603 -27.90 -1.97 -17.57
C ARG A 603 -28.40 -3.37 -17.97
N ALA A 604 -27.79 -4.00 -18.97
CA ALA A 604 -28.15 -5.35 -19.41
C ALA A 604 -27.98 -6.39 -18.29
N PHE A 605 -26.92 -6.25 -17.49
CA PHE A 605 -26.70 -7.07 -16.31
C PHE A 605 -27.83 -6.90 -15.29
N TYR A 606 -28.20 -5.67 -14.94
CA TYR A 606 -29.34 -5.39 -14.05
C TYR A 606 -30.65 -5.98 -14.57
N GLU A 607 -30.98 -5.74 -15.86
CA GLU A 607 -32.22 -6.21 -16.48
C GLU A 607 -32.31 -7.74 -16.49
N GLU A 608 -31.19 -8.44 -16.76
CA GLU A 608 -31.15 -9.90 -16.71
C GLU A 608 -31.32 -10.44 -15.29
N VAL A 609 -30.62 -9.83 -14.29
CA VAL A 609 -30.78 -10.25 -12.88
C VAL A 609 -32.22 -10.00 -12.42
N LYS A 610 -32.81 -8.86 -12.77
CA LYS A 610 -34.21 -8.56 -12.47
C LYS A 610 -35.16 -9.59 -13.09
N ALA A 611 -34.96 -9.95 -14.35
CA ALA A 611 -35.76 -10.96 -15.02
C ALA A 611 -35.65 -12.33 -14.35
N ARG A 612 -34.44 -12.68 -13.84
CA ARG A 612 -34.24 -13.91 -13.06
C ARG A 612 -35.02 -13.89 -11.75
N VAL A 613 -35.01 -12.77 -11.04
CA VAL A 613 -35.78 -12.56 -9.80
C VAL A 613 -37.29 -12.71 -10.10
N ASP A 614 -37.78 -12.02 -11.14
CA ASP A 614 -39.19 -12.05 -11.54
C ASP A 614 -39.67 -13.49 -11.94
N ALA A 615 -38.75 -14.29 -12.50
CA ALA A 615 -38.98 -15.67 -12.89
C ALA A 615 -38.70 -16.71 -11.77
N GLY A 616 -38.27 -16.30 -10.60
CA GLY A 616 -37.91 -17.19 -9.49
C GLY A 616 -36.69 -18.07 -9.78
N LEU A 617 -35.79 -17.64 -10.68
CA LEU A 617 -34.55 -18.35 -11.01
C LEU A 617 -33.45 -18.01 -10.01
N ALA A 618 -32.76 -19.04 -9.52
CA ALA A 618 -31.70 -18.91 -8.54
C ALA A 618 -30.35 -19.43 -9.05
N ALA A 619 -29.25 -18.98 -8.47
CA ALA A 619 -27.93 -19.56 -8.69
C ALA A 619 -27.88 -21.01 -8.25
N CYS A 620 -28.51 -21.31 -7.09
CA CYS A 620 -28.70 -22.64 -6.55
C CYS A 620 -30.14 -22.73 -6.03
N ALA A 621 -30.96 -23.62 -6.66
CA ALA A 621 -32.38 -23.74 -6.32
C ALA A 621 -32.64 -24.26 -4.90
N HIS A 622 -31.66 -24.96 -4.30
CA HIS A 622 -31.71 -25.48 -2.95
C HIS A 622 -30.74 -24.74 -2.01
N GLU A 623 -30.55 -23.43 -2.23
CA GLU A 623 -29.71 -22.56 -1.39
C GLU A 623 -30.11 -22.73 0.10
N LYS A 624 -29.09 -23.02 0.92
CA LYS A 624 -29.21 -23.15 2.37
C LYS A 624 -28.30 -22.17 3.11
N ILE A 625 -27.12 -21.88 2.53
CA ILE A 625 -26.04 -21.12 3.17
C ILE A 625 -25.59 -20.02 2.24
N ARG A 626 -25.52 -18.81 2.75
CA ARG A 626 -25.08 -17.59 2.05
C ARG A 626 -23.69 -17.20 2.55
N LEU A 627 -22.71 -17.14 1.64
CA LEU A 627 -21.32 -16.85 1.96
C LEU A 627 -20.89 -15.49 1.42
N LEU A 628 -20.10 -14.78 2.21
CA LEU A 628 -19.38 -13.57 1.81
C LEU A 628 -17.92 -13.94 1.51
N TRP A 629 -17.41 -13.47 0.37
CA TRP A 629 -16.00 -13.57 0.03
C TRP A 629 -15.27 -12.27 0.41
N LEU A 630 -14.36 -12.34 1.37
CA LEU A 630 -13.55 -11.22 1.83
C LEU A 630 -12.13 -11.31 1.27
N GLY A 631 -11.81 -10.47 0.30
CA GLY A 631 -10.52 -10.43 -0.36
C GLY A 631 -10.62 -10.22 -1.88
N ARG A 632 -9.47 -10.18 -2.54
CA ARG A 632 -9.39 -10.07 -4.00
C ARG A 632 -9.92 -11.34 -4.67
N GLY A 633 -10.39 -11.21 -5.92
CA GLY A 633 -10.94 -12.35 -6.68
C GLY A 633 -9.87 -13.33 -7.12
N LEU A 634 -10.23 -14.62 -7.13
CA LEU A 634 -9.40 -15.71 -7.66
C LEU A 634 -9.56 -15.78 -9.19
N TRP A 635 -9.01 -14.81 -9.92
CA TRP A 635 -9.15 -14.70 -11.37
C TRP A 635 -8.57 -15.88 -12.15
N SER A 636 -7.63 -16.60 -11.55
CA SER A 636 -7.07 -17.85 -12.11
C SER A 636 -8.01 -19.05 -11.98
N ASP A 637 -9.00 -19.02 -11.07
CA ASP A 637 -9.92 -20.13 -10.77
C ASP A 637 -11.30 -19.61 -10.38
N MET A 638 -12.03 -19.01 -11.32
CA MET A 638 -13.39 -18.52 -11.09
C MET A 638 -14.38 -19.64 -10.75
N GLY A 639 -14.09 -20.89 -11.13
CA GLY A 639 -14.93 -22.05 -10.79
C GLY A 639 -14.89 -22.42 -9.31
N PHE A 640 -13.92 -21.91 -8.55
CA PHE A 640 -13.77 -22.13 -7.12
C PHE A 640 -15.06 -21.81 -6.33
N TYR A 641 -15.70 -20.69 -6.63
CA TYR A 641 -16.86 -20.19 -5.90
C TYR A 641 -18.13 -21.05 -6.07
N GLN A 642 -18.18 -21.95 -7.05
CA GLN A 642 -19.32 -22.80 -7.34
C GLN A 642 -19.18 -24.23 -6.80
N LYS A 643 -18.06 -24.57 -6.18
CA LYS A 643 -17.77 -25.95 -5.74
C LYS A 643 -18.79 -26.52 -4.77
N TRP A 644 -19.38 -25.69 -3.93
CA TRP A 644 -20.29 -26.12 -2.84
C TRP A 644 -21.77 -25.84 -3.13
N GLU A 645 -22.11 -25.27 -4.29
CA GLU A 645 -23.50 -24.96 -4.64
C GLU A 645 -24.35 -26.23 -4.70
N GLU A 646 -23.99 -27.20 -5.54
CA GLU A 646 -24.76 -28.42 -5.75
C GLU A 646 -24.70 -29.37 -4.57
N SER A 647 -23.57 -29.50 -3.89
CA SER A 647 -23.37 -30.46 -2.82
C SER A 647 -23.95 -30.01 -1.47
N HIS A 648 -23.83 -28.71 -1.16
CA HIS A 648 -24.16 -28.15 0.16
C HIS A 648 -25.24 -27.07 0.11
N GLY A 649 -25.65 -26.61 -1.08
CA GLY A 649 -26.49 -25.42 -1.23
C GLY A 649 -25.84 -24.16 -0.70
N ALA A 650 -24.50 -24.09 -0.74
CA ALA A 650 -23.75 -22.96 -0.24
C ALA A 650 -23.33 -22.03 -1.41
N VAL A 651 -23.83 -20.80 -1.38
CA VAL A 651 -23.65 -19.81 -2.45
C VAL A 651 -22.84 -18.64 -1.95
N PHE A 652 -21.77 -18.30 -2.64
CA PHE A 652 -21.08 -17.01 -2.45
C PHE A 652 -21.91 -15.92 -3.10
N VAL A 653 -22.64 -15.16 -2.28
CA VAL A 653 -23.59 -14.14 -2.72
C VAL A 653 -22.99 -12.75 -2.77
N TRP A 654 -21.84 -12.54 -2.11
CA TRP A 654 -21.22 -11.25 -1.97
C TRP A 654 -19.70 -11.29 -2.22
N SER A 655 -19.22 -10.29 -2.95
CA SER A 655 -17.81 -9.91 -3.06
C SER A 655 -17.70 -8.39 -3.13
N MET A 656 -16.54 -7.84 -2.77
CA MET A 656 -16.32 -6.38 -2.76
C MET A 656 -16.58 -5.69 -4.11
N TYR A 657 -16.52 -6.40 -5.23
CA TYR A 657 -16.54 -5.76 -6.56
C TYR A 657 -17.88 -5.11 -6.88
N LEU A 658 -18.99 -5.86 -6.80
CA LEU A 658 -20.31 -5.31 -7.05
C LEU A 658 -20.72 -4.31 -5.96
N ALA A 659 -20.39 -4.60 -4.70
CA ALA A 659 -20.74 -3.74 -3.58
C ALA A 659 -19.99 -2.41 -3.61
N LEU A 660 -18.69 -2.42 -3.90
CA LEU A 660 -17.90 -1.19 -4.02
C LEU A 660 -18.32 -0.36 -5.23
N ALA A 661 -18.62 -1.01 -6.37
CA ALA A 661 -19.21 -0.33 -7.52
C ALA A 661 -20.54 0.33 -7.14
N ALA A 662 -21.39 -0.35 -6.38
CA ALA A 662 -22.68 0.20 -5.94
C ALA A 662 -22.56 1.43 -5.02
N ASP A 663 -21.54 1.49 -4.17
CA ASP A 663 -21.46 2.48 -3.08
C ASP A 663 -20.32 3.48 -3.25
N GLY A 664 -19.18 3.08 -3.82
CA GLY A 664 -17.94 3.87 -3.80
C GLY A 664 -17.79 4.88 -4.93
N TYR A 665 -18.42 4.67 -6.07
CA TYR A 665 -18.13 5.46 -7.28
C TYR A 665 -19.09 6.60 -7.56
N ILE A 666 -20.35 6.51 -7.14
CA ILE A 666 -21.35 7.54 -7.40
C ILE A 666 -20.98 8.84 -6.73
N ARG A 667 -21.02 9.95 -7.51
CA ARG A 667 -20.87 11.32 -7.01
C ARG A 667 -21.93 12.19 -7.70
N ASP A 668 -22.94 12.63 -6.95
CA ASP A 668 -24.00 13.49 -7.47
C ASP A 668 -23.42 14.80 -8.00
N LEU A 669 -23.78 15.13 -9.25
CA LEU A 669 -23.36 16.34 -9.95
C LEU A 669 -24.50 17.36 -10.11
N SER A 670 -25.63 17.13 -9.45
CA SER A 670 -26.75 18.05 -9.48
C SER A 670 -26.39 19.42 -8.87
N GLY A 671 -27.17 20.45 -9.19
CA GLY A 671 -26.94 21.79 -8.62
C GLY A 671 -25.69 22.50 -9.14
N GLY A 672 -25.09 22.05 -10.25
CA GLY A 672 -23.91 22.69 -10.84
C GLY A 672 -22.60 22.35 -10.17
N ARG A 673 -22.54 21.24 -9.41
CA ARG A 673 -21.31 20.75 -8.76
C ARG A 673 -20.21 20.47 -9.80
N ASP A 674 -18.97 20.74 -9.42
CA ASP A 674 -17.79 20.58 -10.26
C ASP A 674 -17.45 19.07 -10.47
N PRO A 675 -17.52 18.54 -11.71
CA PRO A 675 -17.20 17.14 -11.98
C PRO A 675 -15.75 16.76 -11.67
N LEU A 676 -14.81 17.71 -11.81
CA LEU A 676 -13.39 17.44 -11.51
C LEU A 676 -13.17 17.28 -10.01
N ARG A 677 -13.83 18.12 -9.20
CA ARG A 677 -13.80 17.99 -7.74
C ARG A 677 -14.53 16.72 -7.28
N ALA A 678 -15.59 16.30 -7.95
CA ALA A 678 -16.25 15.02 -7.72
C ALA A 678 -15.33 13.83 -8.02
N LEU A 679 -14.58 13.88 -9.12
CA LEU A 679 -13.54 12.87 -9.42
C LEU A 679 -12.44 12.89 -8.38
N ALA A 680 -11.99 14.07 -7.92
CA ALA A 680 -11.02 14.20 -6.84
C ALA A 680 -11.50 13.51 -5.56
N SER A 681 -12.76 13.72 -5.17
CA SER A 681 -13.34 13.06 -3.99
C SER A 681 -13.28 11.53 -4.09
N ARG A 682 -13.53 10.98 -5.28
CA ARG A 682 -13.44 9.55 -5.51
C ARG A 682 -11.99 9.04 -5.44
N CYS A 683 -11.03 9.76 -6.03
CA CYS A 683 -9.61 9.38 -5.97
C CYS A 683 -9.08 9.38 -4.53
N ILE A 684 -9.56 10.29 -3.67
CA ILE A 684 -9.22 10.35 -2.25
C ILE A 684 -9.73 9.12 -1.51
N THR A 685 -10.98 8.74 -1.74
CA THR A 685 -11.64 7.69 -0.94
C THR A 685 -11.33 6.29 -1.40
N MET A 686 -10.95 6.11 -2.68
CA MET A 686 -10.65 4.79 -3.24
C MET A 686 -9.55 4.08 -2.45
N GLY A 687 -9.88 2.93 -1.92
CA GLY A 687 -9.03 2.14 -1.05
C GLY A 687 -9.27 2.37 0.44
N ASP A 688 -9.70 3.56 0.87
CA ASP A 688 -10.06 3.83 2.26
C ASP A 688 -11.35 3.10 2.64
N GLU A 689 -12.30 2.99 1.70
CA GLU A 689 -13.55 2.24 1.87
C GLU A 689 -13.31 0.77 2.28
N LEU A 690 -12.22 0.18 1.81
CA LEU A 690 -11.88 -1.23 2.03
C LEU A 690 -10.85 -1.47 3.13
N ARG A 691 -10.07 -0.45 3.52
CA ARG A 691 -8.88 -0.62 4.35
C ARG A 691 -8.84 0.26 5.59
N MET A 692 -9.54 1.39 5.60
CA MET A 692 -9.59 2.22 6.79
C MET A 692 -10.54 1.60 7.81
N PRO A 693 -10.07 1.19 9.01
CA PRO A 693 -10.88 0.40 9.95
C PRO A 693 -12.23 1.02 10.29
N THR A 694 -12.29 2.34 10.49
CA THR A 694 -13.51 3.08 10.83
C THR A 694 -14.56 3.05 9.71
N TRP A 695 -14.14 2.85 8.47
CA TRP A 695 -15.01 2.78 7.30
C TRP A 695 -15.27 1.34 6.87
N ALA A 696 -14.21 0.56 6.72
CA ALA A 696 -14.29 -0.80 6.20
C ALA A 696 -15.10 -1.73 7.12
N GLY A 697 -14.78 -1.78 8.40
CA GLY A 697 -15.47 -2.67 9.35
C GLY A 697 -16.98 -2.51 9.35
N PRO A 698 -17.52 -1.30 9.60
CA PRO A 698 -18.97 -1.05 9.57
C PRO A 698 -19.63 -1.33 8.22
N TRP A 699 -18.95 -1.05 7.11
CA TRP A 699 -19.47 -1.31 5.78
C TRP A 699 -19.59 -2.81 5.49
N TYR A 700 -18.57 -3.60 5.80
CA TYR A 700 -18.63 -5.06 5.62
C TYR A 700 -19.71 -5.69 6.50
N VAL A 701 -19.92 -5.19 7.72
CA VAL A 701 -21.03 -5.65 8.59
C VAL A 701 -22.36 -5.29 7.96
N HIS A 702 -22.54 -4.04 7.49
CA HIS A 702 -23.74 -3.62 6.79
C HIS A 702 -24.06 -4.49 5.56
N GLU A 703 -23.06 -4.78 4.76
CA GLU A 703 -23.22 -5.61 3.56
C GLU A 703 -23.54 -7.07 3.93
N ALA A 704 -22.91 -7.62 4.98
CA ALA A 704 -23.21 -8.96 5.47
C ALA A 704 -24.65 -9.07 5.99
N ASP A 705 -25.13 -8.06 6.74
CA ASP A 705 -26.52 -7.98 7.22
C ASP A 705 -27.51 -7.87 6.05
N THR A 706 -27.23 -6.96 5.11
CA THR A 706 -28.10 -6.71 3.96
C THR A 706 -28.27 -7.95 3.06
N HIS A 707 -27.21 -8.75 2.91
CA HIS A 707 -27.19 -9.98 2.11
C HIS A 707 -27.60 -11.22 2.89
N ALA A 708 -27.98 -11.08 4.17
CA ALA A 708 -28.34 -12.21 5.05
C ALA A 708 -27.27 -13.32 5.05
N VAL A 709 -26.00 -12.93 5.22
CA VAL A 709 -24.82 -13.82 5.16
C VAL A 709 -24.80 -14.78 6.36
N ASP A 710 -24.47 -16.05 6.13
CA ASP A 710 -24.34 -17.06 7.16
C ASP A 710 -22.87 -17.33 7.55
N GLY A 711 -21.93 -16.96 6.69
CA GLY A 711 -20.49 -17.12 6.97
C GLY A 711 -19.61 -16.29 6.04
N VAL A 712 -18.41 -15.99 6.52
CA VAL A 712 -17.41 -15.21 5.78
C VAL A 712 -16.20 -16.08 5.51
N VAL A 713 -15.79 -16.16 4.24
CA VAL A 713 -14.53 -16.78 3.84
C VAL A 713 -13.58 -15.67 3.41
N ALA A 714 -12.49 -15.53 4.14
CA ALA A 714 -11.53 -14.43 4.01
C ALA A 714 -10.16 -14.94 3.56
N LEU A 715 -9.48 -14.16 2.70
CA LEU A 715 -8.07 -14.36 2.45
C LEU A 715 -7.23 -13.93 3.66
N SER A 716 -6.01 -14.46 3.79
CA SER A 716 -5.12 -14.18 4.92
C SER A 716 -4.63 -12.73 5.00
N ASP A 717 -4.74 -11.98 3.88
CA ASP A 717 -4.43 -10.55 3.78
C ASP A 717 -5.62 -9.63 4.08
N ALA A 718 -6.75 -10.20 4.53
CA ALA A 718 -7.91 -9.43 4.97
C ALA A 718 -7.58 -8.56 6.18
N ASP A 719 -8.12 -7.34 6.19
CA ASP A 719 -7.90 -6.39 7.29
C ASP A 719 -8.42 -6.96 8.62
N PRO A 720 -7.60 -7.05 9.68
CA PRO A 720 -7.98 -7.62 10.96
C PRO A 720 -9.15 -6.90 11.63
N PHE A 721 -9.27 -5.58 11.47
CA PHE A 721 -10.41 -4.84 12.02
C PHE A 721 -11.72 -5.19 11.32
N VAL A 722 -11.68 -5.49 10.01
CA VAL A 722 -12.84 -6.01 9.28
C VAL A 722 -13.25 -7.38 9.81
N VAL A 723 -12.27 -8.27 9.97
CA VAL A 723 -12.51 -9.62 10.55
C VAL A 723 -13.10 -9.50 11.95
N ARG A 724 -12.52 -8.67 12.81
CA ARG A 724 -13.03 -8.43 14.18
C ARG A 724 -14.42 -7.84 14.19
N ALA A 725 -14.71 -6.87 13.30
CA ALA A 725 -16.03 -6.25 13.21
C ALA A 725 -17.10 -7.27 12.82
N LEU A 726 -16.80 -8.13 11.86
CA LEU A 726 -17.69 -9.22 11.44
C LEU A 726 -17.90 -10.23 12.57
N GLN A 727 -16.82 -10.65 13.25
CA GLN A 727 -16.92 -11.57 14.39
C GLN A 727 -17.69 -10.96 15.57
N ALA A 728 -17.47 -9.68 15.88
CA ALA A 728 -18.22 -8.96 16.91
C ALA A 728 -19.71 -8.83 16.58
N ALA A 729 -20.05 -8.73 15.28
CA ALA A 729 -21.44 -8.77 14.79
C ALA A 729 -22.02 -10.21 14.75
N GLY A 730 -21.25 -11.22 15.19
CA GLY A 730 -21.68 -12.60 15.27
C GLY A 730 -21.54 -13.41 13.99
N TYR A 731 -20.76 -12.93 13.00
CA TYR A 731 -20.46 -13.69 11.78
C TYR A 731 -19.29 -14.64 12.00
N PRO A 732 -19.42 -15.95 11.73
CA PRO A 732 -18.27 -16.85 11.68
C PRO A 732 -17.37 -16.45 10.49
N VAL A 733 -16.04 -16.43 10.71
CA VAL A 733 -15.06 -16.08 9.70
C VAL A 733 -14.02 -17.19 9.58
N LEU A 734 -13.87 -17.74 8.38
CA LEU A 734 -12.79 -18.66 8.01
C LEU A 734 -11.70 -17.87 7.26
N GLN A 735 -10.48 -17.83 7.77
CA GLN A 735 -9.34 -17.25 7.07
C GLN A 735 -8.55 -18.34 6.33
N LEU A 736 -8.27 -18.09 5.06
CA LEU A 736 -7.49 -18.97 4.17
C LEU A 736 -6.07 -18.40 3.97
N THR A 737 -5.10 -19.29 3.75
CA THR A 737 -3.72 -18.92 3.40
C THR A 737 -3.47 -18.82 1.89
N THR A 738 -4.54 -18.77 1.10
CA THR A 738 -4.53 -18.74 -0.36
C THR A 738 -4.04 -17.39 -0.90
N ASP A 739 -3.15 -17.41 -1.89
CA ASP A 739 -2.75 -16.23 -2.66
C ASP A 739 -3.73 -16.00 -3.82
N ASN A 740 -4.11 -14.76 -4.08
CA ASN A 740 -5.06 -14.41 -5.13
C ASN A 740 -4.45 -14.40 -6.56
N PHE A 741 -3.13 -14.29 -6.69
CA PHE A 741 -2.43 -14.15 -7.98
C PHE A 741 -1.68 -15.42 -8.39
N ASN A 742 -0.92 -16.03 -7.48
CA ASN A 742 -0.19 -17.27 -7.72
C ASN A 742 -0.53 -18.33 -6.67
N ARG A 743 -1.31 -19.32 -7.08
CA ARG A 743 -1.73 -20.44 -6.23
C ARG A 743 -0.82 -21.67 -6.36
N GLU A 744 0.35 -21.52 -6.99
CA GLU A 744 1.31 -22.61 -7.13
C GLU A 744 1.89 -22.99 -5.76
N GLY A 745 1.74 -24.26 -5.40
CA GLY A 745 2.17 -24.76 -4.08
C GLY A 745 1.09 -24.72 -2.99
N GLU A 746 -0.10 -24.21 -3.30
CA GLU A 746 -1.26 -24.33 -2.41
C GLU A 746 -1.72 -25.78 -2.34
N ASP A 747 -2.05 -26.23 -1.14
CA ASP A 747 -2.78 -27.49 -0.94
C ASP A 747 -4.29 -27.24 -1.16
N ALA A 748 -4.70 -27.34 -2.42
CA ALA A 748 -6.11 -27.12 -2.81
C ALA A 748 -7.07 -28.07 -2.09
N ALA A 749 -6.63 -29.29 -1.77
CA ALA A 749 -7.48 -30.26 -1.07
C ALA A 749 -7.68 -29.86 0.40
N ALA A 750 -6.63 -29.35 1.06
CA ALA A 750 -6.73 -28.83 2.42
C ALA A 750 -7.62 -27.57 2.47
N THR A 751 -7.48 -26.66 1.50
CA THR A 751 -8.33 -25.47 1.37
C THR A 751 -9.80 -25.86 1.18
N ASP A 752 -10.10 -26.77 0.26
CA ASP A 752 -11.46 -27.26 0.00
C ASP A 752 -12.05 -27.95 1.25
N ALA A 753 -11.26 -28.77 1.96
CA ALA A 753 -11.67 -29.42 3.19
C ALA A 753 -11.99 -28.43 4.31
N ALA A 754 -11.18 -27.39 4.47
CA ALA A 754 -11.40 -26.33 5.46
C ALA A 754 -12.71 -25.58 5.20
N ILE A 755 -12.98 -25.22 3.95
CA ILE A 755 -14.23 -24.55 3.56
C ILE A 755 -15.44 -25.49 3.75
N THR A 756 -15.29 -26.77 3.39
CA THR A 756 -16.37 -27.74 3.60
C THR A 756 -16.71 -27.88 5.08
N ALA A 757 -15.73 -28.04 5.95
CA ALA A 757 -15.94 -28.11 7.39
C ALA A 757 -16.57 -26.82 7.96
N PHE A 758 -16.19 -25.66 7.42
CA PHE A 758 -16.78 -24.37 7.79
C PHE A 758 -18.24 -24.27 7.38
N ILE A 759 -18.58 -24.72 6.18
CA ILE A 759 -19.97 -24.77 5.67
C ILE A 759 -20.85 -25.72 6.49
N GLU A 760 -20.33 -26.94 6.79
CA GLU A 760 -21.08 -27.98 7.56
C GLU A 760 -21.20 -27.66 9.06
N GLY A 761 -20.34 -26.79 9.60
CA GLY A 761 -20.32 -26.40 11.01
C GLY A 761 -20.81 -24.95 11.22
N PRO A 762 -19.91 -23.99 11.43
CA PRO A 762 -20.27 -22.63 11.88
C PRO A 762 -21.26 -21.90 10.97
N ALA A 763 -21.13 -22.03 9.64
CA ALA A 763 -22.04 -21.38 8.70
C ALA A 763 -23.44 -22.03 8.71
N ALA A 764 -23.52 -23.37 8.83
CA ALA A 764 -24.80 -24.06 8.94
C ALA A 764 -25.54 -23.73 10.26
N GLU A 765 -24.81 -23.62 11.37
CA GLU A 765 -25.36 -23.20 12.66
C GLU A 765 -25.98 -21.79 12.59
N ARG A 766 -25.29 -20.86 11.97
CA ARG A 766 -25.81 -19.48 11.78
C ARG A 766 -27.00 -19.46 10.81
N SER A 767 -26.97 -20.23 9.72
CA SER A 767 -28.10 -20.36 8.80
C SER A 767 -29.33 -20.87 9.52
N ALA A 768 -29.18 -21.89 10.38
CA ALA A 768 -30.30 -22.42 11.18
C ALA A 768 -30.86 -21.33 12.13
N GLN A 769 -30.02 -20.53 12.77
CA GLN A 769 -30.47 -19.42 13.61
C GLN A 769 -31.21 -18.35 12.80
N ARG A 770 -30.70 -17.97 11.62
CA ARG A 770 -31.37 -17.02 10.73
C ARG A 770 -32.75 -17.52 10.30
N LEU A 771 -32.85 -18.75 9.91
CA LEU A 771 -34.13 -19.35 9.48
C LEU A 771 -35.13 -19.50 10.63
N ALA A 772 -34.66 -19.70 11.86
CA ALA A 772 -35.53 -19.76 13.03
C ALA A 772 -36.05 -18.39 13.50
N SER A 773 -35.41 -17.28 13.04
CA SER A 773 -35.80 -15.90 13.39
C SER A 773 -36.75 -15.25 12.38
N VAL A 774 -37.02 -15.90 11.24
CA VAL A 774 -38.01 -15.52 10.21
C VAL A 774 -39.32 -16.28 10.41
#